data_32a5604be118ece5e689050b30ca4729
#
_entry.id   32a5604be118ece5e689050b30ca4729
#
_cell.length_a   1.000
_cell.length_b   1.000
_cell.length_c   1.000
_cell.angle_alpha   90.00
_cell.angle_beta   90.00
_cell.angle_gamma   90.00
#
_symmetry.space_group_name_H-M   'P 1'
#
loop_
_entity.id
_entity.type
_entity.pdbx_description
1 polymer ?
#
loop_
_entity_poly.entity_id
_entity_poly.type
_entity_poly.pdbx_seq_one_letter_code
_entity_poly.pdbx_strand_id
1 'polypeptide(L)'
;MKHLDPYLGRRPTTLLGASLAALLSLPLHAAEVDGKRIANADAEPGNWMSHGRDYGEQRFSPLKKITDANVDDLGLAWSYKLDIDRGVEATPIVVDGVMYTTGPFSIVYALDARTGKEIWKYDPKSDRARAGEACCDAINRGVAVWKGKVYVGVLDGRLEAIDAKTGERVWSVDTRYDKERSYSITGAPRVVNGKVVIGNGGAEFGVRGYVTAYDAETGDQAWRFFTVPGDPDKPAEGKGMEIAKKTWHGRAFVEQGGGGTAWDSFAYDPELNLLYIGVGNGSLWDPIWRSEGKGDNLFLSSIVAVNADTGEYVWHYQTTPGDAWDYTATQHMILADLEIKGEQRKVLMQAPKNGFFYVIDRATGELLSAENIVPINWAKGVDLKTGRPIVDDEAAAYWKGEKKAKLVQPGFWGAHDWHPMSYNPNTGLVYIPAHIMSAWYEHVPDAPARNKFKSMYQLGLKTGMMPEDPEGLGKYADTWSGKLIAWDPVKQEQAWEVPYVTIFNGGTLSTAGNLVFEGSADGRVIAYAADTGEKLWEQPAASGVMAAPITYSVDGEQYVTFMAGWGGAFSTFAGALSLRAGVQPYAQVLTYKLGDTAELQEPAPREDAPKPPPLTADAATVEAGAKLYDGYCSQCHGIHAVSGGVLPDLRMLTPEKHEQFLGILHGARIPDGMPSFTEAFDREQMEQIHQYLIKRAHDRIEHGPNDLPQPTQKTASN
;
A
#
# COMPACT_ATOMS: atom_id res chain seq x y z
N MET A 1 -4.85 60.08 86.91
CA MET A 1 -4.58 58.98 87.89
C MET A 1 -4.66 57.63 87.16
N LYS A 2 -3.53 56.94 87.12
CA LYS A 2 -3.36 55.48 87.18
C LYS A 2 -4.10 54.66 86.07
N HIS A 3 -3.54 53.72 85.38
CA HIS A 3 -2.32 52.92 85.25
C HIS A 3 -2.51 52.11 83.97
N LEU A 4 -1.62 52.09 83.07
CA LEU A 4 -0.65 51.00 82.74
C LEU A 4 -1.23 49.61 82.81
N ASP A 5 -1.12 48.73 81.86
CA ASP A 5 0.01 48.35 81.02
C ASP A 5 -0.38 47.30 79.90
N PRO A 6 0.53 47.00 79.05
CA PRO A 6 0.25 46.42 77.70
C PRO A 6 0.57 44.93 77.65
N TYR A 7 0.02 44.24 76.64
CA TYR A 7 0.65 43.07 76.11
C TYR A 7 0.32 42.91 74.59
N LEU A 8 1.30 43.20 73.78
CA LEU A 8 1.37 42.95 72.35
C LEU A 8 1.66 41.45 72.12
N GLY A 9 0.67 40.73 71.66
CA GLY A 9 0.82 39.36 71.10
C GLY A 9 1.09 39.45 69.62
N ARG A 10 2.34 39.21 69.17
CA ARG A 10 2.72 39.04 67.79
C ARG A 10 2.18 37.68 67.28
N ARG A 11 1.31 37.76 66.30
CA ARG A 11 0.95 36.55 65.47
C ARG A 11 2.00 36.43 64.35
N PRO A 12 2.53 35.19 64.04
CA PRO A 12 3.40 34.95 62.89
C PRO A 12 2.56 34.93 61.64
N THR A 13 2.86 35.74 60.65
CA THR A 13 2.38 35.71 59.30
C THR A 13 3.07 34.60 58.58
N THR A 14 2.35 33.48 58.34
CA THR A 14 2.78 32.42 57.44
C THR A 14 2.63 32.95 56.01
N LEU A 15 3.73 33.22 55.35
CA LEU A 15 3.82 33.41 53.89
C LEU A 15 3.62 32.06 53.24
N LEU A 16 2.43 31.79 52.67
CA LEU A 16 2.25 30.76 51.67
C LEU A 16 2.97 31.20 50.39
N GLY A 17 4.13 30.63 50.15
CA GLY A 17 4.81 30.67 48.86
C GLY A 17 4.02 29.85 47.82
N ALA A 18 3.24 30.52 46.98
CA ALA A 18 2.70 29.91 45.77
C ALA A 18 3.84 29.75 44.77
N SER A 19 4.40 28.54 44.70
CA SER A 19 5.29 28.16 43.60
C SER A 19 4.45 28.06 42.33
N LEU A 20 4.45 29.12 41.52
CA LEU A 20 4.00 29.07 40.14
C LEU A 20 5.02 28.21 39.38
N ALA A 21 4.71 26.94 39.17
CA ALA A 21 5.38 26.13 38.17
C ALA A 21 5.00 26.72 36.79
N ALA A 22 5.88 27.58 36.26
CA ALA A 22 5.84 27.98 34.87
C ALA A 22 6.10 26.72 34.04
N LEU A 23 5.06 26.13 33.54
CA LEU A 23 5.12 25.22 32.38
C LEU A 23 5.69 26.07 31.24
N LEU A 24 7.00 26.01 31.06
CA LEU A 24 7.65 26.43 29.83
C LEU A 24 7.08 25.50 28.72
N SER A 25 6.01 25.95 28.09
CA SER A 25 5.65 25.45 26.78
C SER A 25 6.78 25.90 25.84
N LEU A 26 7.75 24.99 25.64
CA LEU A 26 8.66 25.11 24.51
C LEU A 26 7.78 25.24 23.27
N PRO A 27 8.02 26.20 22.38
CA PRO A 27 7.28 26.26 21.13
C PRO A 27 7.56 24.94 20.43
N LEU A 28 6.54 24.08 20.25
CA LEU A 28 6.62 22.94 19.39
C LEU A 28 7.02 23.48 18.00
N HIS A 29 8.24 23.21 17.59
CA HIS A 29 8.69 23.40 16.21
C HIS A 29 8.12 22.25 15.41
N ALA A 30 6.83 22.34 15.07
CA ALA A 30 6.12 21.28 14.42
C ALA A 30 6.75 20.99 13.05
N ALA A 31 7.28 19.76 12.87
CA ALA A 31 7.81 19.25 11.61
C ALA A 31 8.92 20.10 10.95
N GLU A 32 9.80 20.74 11.74
CA GLU A 32 10.98 21.46 11.23
C GLU A 32 12.05 20.48 10.71
N VAL A 33 11.67 19.64 9.75
CA VAL A 33 12.52 18.64 9.10
C VAL A 33 13.17 19.24 7.87
N ASP A 34 14.45 18.96 7.67
CA ASP A 34 15.19 19.26 6.43
C ASP A 34 15.98 18.02 5.94
N GLY A 35 16.62 18.12 4.77
CA GLY A 35 17.38 17.00 4.21
C GLY A 35 18.58 16.59 5.08
N LYS A 36 19.11 17.49 5.88
CA LYS A 36 20.23 17.18 6.78
C LYS A 36 19.74 16.34 7.98
N ARG A 37 18.59 16.66 8.55
CA ARG A 37 17.99 15.85 9.63
C ARG A 37 17.64 14.47 9.13
N ILE A 38 16.99 14.34 7.94
CA ILE A 38 16.64 13.04 7.36
C ILE A 38 17.91 12.21 7.08
N ALA A 39 18.94 12.80 6.45
CA ALA A 39 20.19 12.11 6.15
C ALA A 39 20.96 11.67 7.40
N ASN A 40 20.79 12.35 8.53
CA ASN A 40 21.43 12.04 9.81
C ASN A 40 20.42 11.55 10.86
N ALA A 41 19.40 10.80 10.44
CA ALA A 41 18.34 10.32 11.32
C ALA A 41 18.85 9.53 12.55
N ASP A 42 20.02 8.92 12.48
CA ASP A 42 20.67 8.23 13.60
C ASP A 42 21.12 9.14 14.73
N ALA A 43 21.33 10.44 14.45
CA ALA A 43 21.59 11.43 15.49
C ALA A 43 20.33 11.80 16.29
N GLU A 44 19.15 11.51 15.75
CA GLU A 44 17.85 11.78 16.34
C GLU A 44 16.97 10.51 16.39
N PRO A 45 17.40 9.44 17.06
CA PRO A 45 16.77 8.13 16.99
C PRO A 45 15.32 8.10 17.51
N GLY A 46 14.92 9.11 18.28
CA GLY A 46 13.56 9.31 18.78
C GLY A 46 12.56 9.77 17.71
N ASN A 47 13.02 10.17 16.53
CA ASN A 47 12.18 10.61 15.43
C ASN A 47 12.10 9.57 14.33
N TRP A 48 10.98 9.58 13.58
CA TRP A 48 10.75 8.82 12.34
C TRP A 48 10.35 9.81 11.25
N MET A 49 11.34 10.43 10.59
CA MET A 49 11.16 11.67 9.82
C MET A 49 10.81 11.46 8.33
N SER A 50 10.94 10.24 7.82
CA SER A 50 10.63 9.86 6.43
C SER A 50 9.93 8.50 6.44
N HIS A 51 9.37 8.07 5.31
CA HIS A 51 8.65 6.80 5.16
C HIS A 51 9.51 5.60 5.63
N GLY A 52 10.78 5.53 5.20
CA GLY A 52 11.73 4.51 5.65
C GLY A 52 12.61 4.94 6.82
N ARG A 53 12.26 5.99 7.55
CA ARG A 53 12.97 6.69 8.61
C ARG A 53 14.04 7.68 8.09
N ASP A 54 14.83 7.29 7.10
CA ASP A 54 15.85 8.09 6.42
C ASP A 54 15.73 7.95 4.87
N TYR A 55 16.65 8.53 4.13
CA TYR A 55 16.67 8.46 2.67
C TYR A 55 17.05 7.08 2.13
N GLY A 56 17.72 6.24 2.93
CA GLY A 56 18.06 4.86 2.56
C GLY A 56 16.89 3.89 2.61
N GLU A 57 15.75 4.33 3.16
CA GLU A 57 14.51 3.54 3.25
C GLU A 57 14.71 2.19 3.97
N GLN A 58 15.69 2.08 4.91
CA GLN A 58 16.05 0.82 5.54
C GLN A 58 15.02 0.33 6.56
N ARG A 59 14.16 1.21 7.07
CA ARG A 59 13.18 0.90 8.12
C ARG A 59 13.82 0.21 9.33
N PHE A 60 15.03 0.64 9.67
CA PHE A 60 15.80 0.24 10.83
C PHE A 60 15.84 1.36 11.85
N SER A 61 15.64 1.03 13.13
CA SER A 61 15.78 1.97 14.24
C SER A 61 16.95 1.59 15.16
N PRO A 62 17.86 2.53 15.50
CA PRO A 62 18.92 2.27 16.47
C PRO A 62 18.43 2.25 17.93
N LEU A 63 17.14 2.52 18.19
CA LEU A 63 16.54 2.40 19.52
C LEU A 63 16.62 0.95 20.03
N LYS A 64 16.98 0.79 21.31
CA LYS A 64 17.18 -0.49 21.96
C LYS A 64 16.71 -0.53 23.44
N LYS A 65 15.73 0.30 23.80
CA LYS A 65 15.07 0.20 25.10
C LYS A 65 14.11 -0.99 25.14
N ILE A 66 13.44 -1.26 23.98
CA ILE A 66 12.69 -2.48 23.73
C ILE A 66 13.63 -3.46 23.03
N THR A 67 13.83 -4.65 23.60
CA THR A 67 14.76 -5.68 23.13
C THR A 67 14.10 -7.06 23.15
N ASP A 68 14.75 -8.05 22.57
CA ASP A 68 14.37 -9.47 22.65
C ASP A 68 14.23 -9.99 24.10
N ALA A 69 14.94 -9.38 25.05
CA ALA A 69 14.92 -9.77 26.46
C ALA A 69 13.74 -9.20 27.28
N ASN A 70 13.00 -8.19 26.74
CA ASN A 70 11.93 -7.52 27.50
C ASN A 70 10.69 -7.18 26.66
N VAL A 71 10.62 -7.61 25.42
CA VAL A 71 9.49 -7.31 24.53
C VAL A 71 8.18 -7.97 25.00
N ASP A 72 8.23 -9.00 25.83
CA ASP A 72 7.08 -9.64 26.46
C ASP A 72 6.34 -8.73 27.45
N ASP A 73 7.01 -7.70 27.99
CA ASP A 73 6.39 -6.64 28.81
C ASP A 73 5.72 -5.52 27.99
N LEU A 74 5.72 -5.63 26.66
CA LEU A 74 5.15 -4.60 25.77
C LEU A 74 3.61 -4.64 25.79
N GLY A 75 2.98 -3.57 26.23
CA GLY A 75 1.54 -3.44 26.31
C GLY A 75 1.00 -2.20 25.59
N LEU A 76 -0.30 -2.20 25.29
CA LEU A 76 -0.95 -1.07 24.64
C LEU A 76 -0.89 0.18 25.51
N ALA A 77 -0.29 1.25 24.98
CA ALA A 77 -0.22 2.54 25.66
C ALA A 77 -1.45 3.42 25.35
N TRP A 78 -1.83 3.46 24.09
CA TRP A 78 -3.02 4.17 23.62
C TRP A 78 -3.47 3.66 22.25
N SER A 79 -4.74 3.90 21.94
CA SER A 79 -5.32 3.71 20.59
C SER A 79 -6.06 4.97 20.16
N TYR A 80 -6.12 5.21 18.84
CA TYR A 80 -6.90 6.29 18.25
C TYR A 80 -7.72 5.77 17.07
N LYS A 81 -9.06 5.88 17.16
CA LYS A 81 -10.00 5.44 16.11
C LYS A 81 -10.02 6.43 14.96
N LEU A 82 -9.78 5.93 13.72
CA LEU A 82 -9.93 6.74 12.52
C LEU A 82 -11.40 6.84 12.09
N ASP A 83 -11.75 7.89 11.34
CA ASP A 83 -13.15 8.19 11.00
C ASP A 83 -13.81 7.19 10.05
N ILE A 84 -13.03 6.46 9.25
CA ILE A 84 -13.55 5.60 8.17
C ILE A 84 -12.94 4.20 8.27
N ASP A 85 -13.81 3.20 8.38
CA ASP A 85 -13.44 1.79 8.45
C ASP A 85 -13.23 1.20 7.05
N ARG A 86 -12.08 1.55 6.43
CA ARG A 86 -11.58 0.99 5.16
C ARG A 86 -10.09 0.69 5.30
N GLY A 87 -9.44 0.26 4.22
CA GLY A 87 -8.03 -0.10 4.22
C GLY A 87 -7.11 1.00 4.74
N VAL A 88 -6.24 0.65 5.69
CA VAL A 88 -5.20 1.52 6.24
C VAL A 88 -3.84 0.97 5.87
N GLU A 89 -3.10 1.74 5.05
CA GLU A 89 -1.79 1.35 4.50
C GLU A 89 -0.67 2.34 4.88
N ALA A 90 -1.00 3.36 5.67
CA ALA A 90 -0.08 4.45 5.96
C ALA A 90 1.06 4.05 6.89
N THR A 91 2.28 4.48 6.54
CA THR A 91 3.39 4.59 7.49
C THR A 91 3.29 5.94 8.22
N PRO A 92 3.12 5.97 9.55
CA PRO A 92 3.15 7.21 10.30
C PRO A 92 4.54 7.88 10.26
N ILE A 93 4.57 9.21 10.35
CA ILE A 93 5.78 10.01 10.55
C ILE A 93 5.73 10.60 11.96
N VAL A 94 6.82 10.50 12.71
CA VAL A 94 6.91 11.13 14.04
C VAL A 94 8.07 12.09 14.08
N VAL A 95 7.76 13.35 14.39
CA VAL A 95 8.74 14.44 14.51
C VAL A 95 8.47 15.24 15.78
N ASP A 96 9.49 15.34 16.63
CA ASP A 96 9.47 16.19 17.82
C ASP A 96 8.22 15.98 18.71
N GLY A 97 7.78 14.70 18.84
CA GLY A 97 6.64 14.29 19.66
C GLY A 97 5.26 14.42 18.99
N VAL A 98 5.20 14.80 17.72
CA VAL A 98 3.95 14.82 16.93
C VAL A 98 3.97 13.71 15.88
N MET A 99 2.92 12.92 15.85
CA MET A 99 2.68 11.89 14.84
C MET A 99 1.77 12.42 13.74
N TYR A 100 2.19 12.30 12.48
CA TYR A 100 1.39 12.60 11.29
C TYR A 100 1.11 11.31 10.53
N THR A 101 -0.16 11.04 10.22
CA THR A 101 -0.56 9.87 9.47
C THR A 101 -1.77 10.13 8.60
N THR A 102 -2.14 9.16 7.76
CA THR A 102 -3.32 9.26 6.90
C THR A 102 -4.26 8.08 7.13
N GLY A 103 -5.53 8.34 6.90
CA GLY A 103 -6.57 7.32 6.76
C GLY A 103 -7.13 7.29 5.33
N PRO A 104 -8.20 6.50 5.11
CA PRO A 104 -8.90 6.43 3.84
C PRO A 104 -9.32 7.81 3.33
N PHE A 105 -9.43 7.95 1.99
CA PHE A 105 -9.73 9.20 1.29
C PHE A 105 -8.72 10.33 1.55
N SER A 106 -7.49 9.96 1.95
CA SER A 106 -6.37 10.89 2.22
C SER A 106 -6.62 11.88 3.37
N ILE A 107 -7.47 11.52 4.34
CA ILE A 107 -7.66 12.32 5.56
C ILE A 107 -6.36 12.27 6.37
N VAL A 108 -5.84 13.44 6.76
CA VAL A 108 -4.59 13.56 7.53
C VAL A 108 -4.91 13.81 8.99
N TYR A 109 -4.17 13.14 9.87
CA TYR A 109 -4.27 13.26 11.31
C TYR A 109 -2.93 13.68 11.91
N ALA A 110 -2.94 14.66 12.82
CA ALA A 110 -1.81 14.96 13.70
C ALA A 110 -2.19 14.60 15.13
N LEU A 111 -1.40 13.73 15.74
CA LEU A 111 -1.62 13.20 17.07
C LEU A 111 -0.43 13.53 17.97
N ASP A 112 -0.67 13.78 19.25
CA ASP A 112 0.37 13.74 20.27
C ASP A 112 0.93 12.31 20.34
N ALA A 113 2.19 12.12 19.99
CA ALA A 113 2.79 10.80 19.85
C ALA A 113 2.90 10.02 21.18
N ARG A 114 2.85 10.71 22.33
CA ARG A 114 2.90 10.11 23.66
C ARG A 114 1.54 9.61 24.14
N THR A 115 0.45 10.30 23.75
CA THR A 115 -0.87 10.09 24.35
C THR A 115 -1.96 9.67 23.35
N GLY A 116 -1.70 9.77 22.05
CA GLY A 116 -2.68 9.54 20.98
C GLY A 116 -3.74 10.65 20.86
N LYS A 117 -3.62 11.75 21.64
CA LYS A 117 -4.61 12.83 21.57
C LYS A 117 -4.52 13.55 20.22
N GLU A 118 -5.67 13.75 19.56
CA GLU A 118 -5.76 14.54 18.33
C GLU A 118 -5.33 16.00 18.60
N ILE A 119 -4.38 16.49 17.79
CA ILE A 119 -3.95 17.89 17.76
C ILE A 119 -4.78 18.62 16.70
N TRP A 120 -4.82 18.06 15.49
CA TRP A 120 -5.69 18.50 14.41
C TRP A 120 -5.97 17.37 13.42
N LYS A 121 -7.00 17.55 12.64
CA LYS A 121 -7.40 16.67 11.53
C LYS A 121 -7.70 17.51 10.30
N TYR A 122 -7.23 17.07 9.14
CA TYR A 122 -7.46 17.70 7.86
C TYR A 122 -8.12 16.71 6.88
N ASP A 123 -9.32 17.05 6.40
CA ASP A 123 -10.01 16.33 5.35
C ASP A 123 -9.85 17.12 4.03
N PRO A 124 -9.09 16.60 3.02
CA PRO A 124 -8.86 17.29 1.76
C PRO A 124 -10.13 17.40 0.90
N LYS A 125 -11.27 16.84 1.34
CA LYS A 125 -12.51 16.75 0.56
C LYS A 125 -12.24 16.17 -0.82
N SER A 126 -11.56 15.01 -0.83
CA SER A 126 -11.29 14.28 -2.08
C SER A 126 -12.58 13.98 -2.82
N ASP A 127 -12.54 14.04 -4.14
CA ASP A 127 -13.67 13.59 -4.97
C ASP A 127 -13.87 12.08 -4.76
N ARG A 128 -14.86 11.72 -3.94
CA ARG A 128 -15.10 10.33 -3.54
C ARG A 128 -15.56 9.44 -4.70
N ALA A 129 -16.12 10.02 -5.78
CA ALA A 129 -16.42 9.26 -6.99
C ALA A 129 -15.17 8.60 -7.60
N ARG A 130 -13.99 9.19 -7.38
CA ARG A 130 -12.71 8.65 -7.83
C ARG A 130 -12.30 7.33 -7.16
N ALA A 131 -12.93 6.92 -6.06
CA ALA A 131 -12.67 5.62 -5.47
C ALA A 131 -12.99 4.45 -6.42
N GLY A 132 -13.99 4.61 -7.30
CA GLY A 132 -14.28 3.65 -8.37
C GLY A 132 -13.26 3.67 -9.54
N GLU A 133 -12.41 4.69 -9.61
CA GLU A 133 -11.35 4.86 -10.60
C GLU A 133 -9.95 4.62 -9.99
N ALA A 134 -9.89 4.16 -8.74
CA ALA A 134 -8.67 3.76 -8.05
C ALA A 134 -8.63 2.24 -7.94
N CYS A 135 -7.50 1.64 -8.31
CA CYS A 135 -7.33 0.19 -8.35
C CYS A 135 -7.74 -0.49 -7.03
N CYS A 136 -7.31 0.06 -5.92
CA CYS A 136 -7.07 -0.73 -4.72
C CYS A 136 -7.73 -0.12 -3.49
N ASP A 137 -8.97 0.34 -3.60
CA ASP A 137 -9.71 1.03 -2.55
C ASP A 137 -9.27 2.51 -2.36
N ALA A 138 -9.92 3.24 -1.47
CA ALA A 138 -9.63 4.64 -1.14
C ALA A 138 -8.46 4.78 -0.16
N ILE A 139 -7.40 4.00 -0.36
CA ILE A 139 -6.23 3.93 0.54
C ILE A 139 -5.30 5.13 0.36
N ASN A 140 -4.45 5.35 1.37
CA ASN A 140 -3.33 6.29 1.32
C ASN A 140 -2.17 5.76 2.17
N ARG A 141 -0.92 5.85 1.63
CA ARG A 141 0.27 5.26 2.29
C ARG A 141 1.06 6.21 3.16
N GLY A 142 0.56 7.43 3.37
CA GLY A 142 1.13 8.37 4.34
C GLY A 142 1.48 9.72 3.79
N VAL A 143 2.16 10.50 4.60
CA VAL A 143 2.57 11.88 4.35
C VAL A 143 4.09 12.01 4.24
N ALA A 144 4.56 13.16 3.78
CA ALA A 144 5.91 13.64 4.02
C ALA A 144 5.89 14.92 4.85
N VAL A 145 6.99 15.21 5.54
CA VAL A 145 7.13 16.43 6.36
C VAL A 145 8.38 17.21 5.94
N TRP A 146 8.28 18.54 5.90
CA TRP A 146 9.40 19.39 5.54
C TRP A 146 9.15 20.84 5.97
N LYS A 147 10.09 21.42 6.74
CA LYS A 147 10.09 22.84 7.14
C LYS A 147 8.72 23.37 7.56
N GLY A 148 8.13 22.71 8.56
CA GLY A 148 6.85 23.12 9.14
C GLY A 148 5.61 22.80 8.29
N LYS A 149 5.74 22.00 7.24
CA LYS A 149 4.63 21.56 6.38
C LYS A 149 4.50 20.03 6.33
N VAL A 150 3.28 19.57 6.17
CA VAL A 150 2.89 18.19 5.91
C VAL A 150 2.35 18.10 4.49
N TYR A 151 2.85 17.15 3.70
CA TYR A 151 2.44 16.97 2.31
C TYR A 151 1.68 15.66 2.15
N VAL A 152 0.56 15.71 1.45
CA VAL A 152 -0.28 14.54 1.17
C VAL A 152 -0.67 14.48 -0.31
N GLY A 153 -0.50 13.29 -0.91
CA GLY A 153 -1.12 12.96 -2.17
C GLY A 153 -2.59 12.62 -1.96
N VAL A 154 -3.48 13.29 -2.67
CA VAL A 154 -4.93 13.08 -2.54
C VAL A 154 -5.42 12.12 -3.60
N LEU A 155 -6.35 11.23 -3.24
CA LEU A 155 -6.87 10.16 -4.10
C LEU A 155 -7.31 10.66 -5.50
N ASP A 156 -7.82 11.87 -5.60
CA ASP A 156 -8.29 12.49 -6.85
C ASP A 156 -7.20 13.13 -7.72
N GLY A 157 -5.93 12.90 -7.37
CA GLY A 157 -4.77 13.36 -8.15
C GLY A 157 -4.25 14.74 -7.77
N ARG A 158 -4.67 15.32 -6.66
CA ARG A 158 -4.07 16.54 -6.10
C ARG A 158 -2.88 16.21 -5.19
N LEU A 159 -1.93 17.16 -5.09
CA LEU A 159 -0.92 17.19 -4.04
C LEU A 159 -1.16 18.44 -3.21
N GLU A 160 -1.19 18.29 -1.89
CA GLU A 160 -1.48 19.39 -0.97
C GLU A 160 -0.41 19.54 0.10
N ALA A 161 -0.10 20.80 0.47
CA ALA A 161 0.70 21.15 1.62
C ALA A 161 -0.19 21.72 2.72
N ILE A 162 0.04 21.26 3.94
CA ILE A 162 -0.69 21.59 5.15
C ILE A 162 0.30 22.18 6.14
N ASP A 163 -0.04 23.26 6.81
CA ASP A 163 0.75 23.80 7.93
C ASP A 163 0.76 22.78 9.07
N ALA A 164 1.93 22.31 9.45
CA ALA A 164 2.10 21.25 10.44
C ALA A 164 1.59 21.60 11.84
N LYS A 165 1.52 22.89 12.17
CA LYS A 165 1.07 23.38 13.47
C LYS A 165 -0.44 23.57 13.55
N THR A 166 -1.05 24.07 12.46
CA THR A 166 -2.47 24.46 12.47
C THR A 166 -3.39 23.47 11.79
N GLY A 167 -2.86 22.60 10.90
CA GLY A 167 -3.68 21.72 10.04
C GLY A 167 -4.35 22.46 8.88
N GLU A 168 -4.03 23.73 8.64
CA GLU A 168 -4.59 24.51 7.55
C GLU A 168 -3.83 24.27 6.24
N ARG A 169 -4.57 24.20 5.11
CA ARG A 169 -3.96 24.04 3.79
C ARG A 169 -3.18 25.28 3.38
N VAL A 170 -1.90 25.10 3.04
CA VAL A 170 -1.01 26.16 2.53
C VAL A 170 -1.17 26.31 1.02
N TRP A 171 -1.07 25.21 0.28
CA TRP A 171 -1.28 25.18 -1.17
C TRP A 171 -1.84 23.83 -1.62
N SER A 172 -2.40 23.79 -2.84
CA SER A 172 -2.94 22.62 -3.51
C SER A 172 -2.68 22.70 -5.00
N VAL A 173 -2.16 21.63 -5.60
CA VAL A 173 -1.91 21.54 -7.04
C VAL A 173 -2.55 20.28 -7.63
N ASP A 174 -3.12 20.39 -8.83
CA ASP A 174 -3.60 19.26 -9.60
C ASP A 174 -2.40 18.66 -10.38
N THR A 175 -2.00 17.45 -10.02
CA THR A 175 -0.82 16.81 -10.59
C THR A 175 -1.09 16.12 -11.92
N ARG A 176 -2.37 15.93 -12.29
CA ARG A 176 -2.78 15.12 -13.44
C ARG A 176 -2.31 15.72 -14.76
N TYR A 177 -1.63 14.90 -15.54
CA TYR A 177 -1.17 15.26 -16.88
C TYR A 177 -2.33 15.42 -17.87
N ASP A 178 -3.29 14.48 -17.83
CA ASP A 178 -4.49 14.49 -18.64
C ASP A 178 -5.72 14.36 -17.72
N LYS A 179 -6.49 15.44 -17.62
CA LYS A 179 -7.64 15.52 -16.70
C LYS A 179 -8.83 14.64 -17.09
N GLU A 180 -8.83 14.16 -18.33
CA GLU A 180 -9.88 13.28 -18.85
C GLU A 180 -9.62 11.79 -18.50
N ARG A 181 -8.44 11.48 -17.94
CA ARG A 181 -8.07 10.12 -17.55
C ARG A 181 -8.15 9.92 -16.03
N SER A 182 -8.28 8.66 -15.64
CA SER A 182 -8.48 8.23 -14.25
C SER A 182 -7.16 8.11 -13.48
N TYR A 183 -6.47 9.24 -13.31
CA TYR A 183 -5.31 9.30 -12.42
C TYR A 183 -5.73 9.32 -10.96
N SER A 184 -5.01 8.57 -10.14
CA SER A 184 -5.15 8.59 -8.68
C SER A 184 -3.78 8.71 -8.01
N ILE A 185 -3.77 9.08 -6.73
CA ILE A 185 -2.58 9.04 -5.89
C ILE A 185 -2.90 8.24 -4.64
N THR A 186 -2.14 7.17 -4.39
CA THR A 186 -2.23 6.33 -3.19
C THR A 186 -0.90 6.27 -2.44
N GLY A 187 0.21 6.58 -3.11
CA GLY A 187 1.57 6.57 -2.54
C GLY A 187 1.86 7.76 -1.64
N ALA A 188 2.77 7.56 -0.72
CA ALA A 188 3.31 8.64 0.12
C ALA A 188 4.33 9.48 -0.66
N PRO A 189 4.25 10.82 -0.63
CA PRO A 189 5.27 11.66 -1.24
C PRO A 189 6.63 11.52 -0.52
N ARG A 190 7.71 11.92 -1.21
CA ARG A 190 9.04 12.09 -0.61
C ARG A 190 9.49 13.53 -0.79
N VAL A 191 10.22 14.07 0.18
CA VAL A 191 10.83 15.40 0.01
C VAL A 191 12.34 15.27 -0.18
N VAL A 192 12.81 15.70 -1.34
CA VAL A 192 14.19 15.61 -1.77
C VAL A 192 14.67 16.99 -2.22
N ASN A 193 15.73 17.51 -1.59
CA ASN A 193 16.32 18.83 -1.93
C ASN A 193 15.28 19.96 -2.03
N GLY A 194 14.29 19.98 -1.07
CA GLY A 194 13.25 21.01 -1.07
C GLY A 194 12.18 20.84 -2.16
N LYS A 195 12.11 19.67 -2.79
CA LYS A 195 11.08 19.32 -3.78
C LYS A 195 10.24 18.16 -3.26
N VAL A 196 8.93 18.26 -3.35
CA VAL A 196 7.99 17.17 -3.05
C VAL A 196 7.83 16.31 -4.30
N VAL A 197 8.28 15.08 -4.23
CA VAL A 197 8.21 14.11 -5.34
C VAL A 197 6.99 13.22 -5.16
N ILE A 198 6.22 13.06 -6.22
CA ILE A 198 5.04 12.19 -6.25
C ILE A 198 4.85 11.58 -7.64
N GLY A 199 4.44 10.32 -7.69
CA GLY A 199 4.00 9.65 -8.91
C GLY A 199 2.48 9.58 -9.00
N ASN A 200 1.98 8.63 -9.80
CA ASN A 200 0.56 8.41 -9.98
C ASN A 200 0.21 6.93 -10.07
N GLY A 201 -1.03 6.59 -9.73
CA GLY A 201 -1.70 5.33 -10.03
C GLY A 201 -2.62 5.45 -11.26
N GLY A 202 -3.30 4.35 -11.62
CA GLY A 202 -4.32 4.32 -12.66
C GLY A 202 -3.92 3.56 -13.93
N ALA A 203 -2.88 2.72 -13.92
CA ALA A 203 -2.48 1.93 -15.09
C ALA A 203 -3.63 1.11 -15.64
N GLU A 204 -4.40 0.44 -14.81
CA GLU A 204 -5.55 -0.40 -15.15
C GLU A 204 -6.71 0.40 -15.77
N PHE A 205 -6.69 1.74 -15.63
CA PHE A 205 -7.70 2.67 -16.17
C PHE A 205 -7.19 3.46 -17.36
N GLY A 206 -6.06 3.07 -17.94
CA GLY A 206 -5.55 3.65 -19.18
C GLY A 206 -4.91 5.02 -19.03
N VAL A 207 -3.98 5.19 -18.11
CA VAL A 207 -3.21 6.42 -17.93
C VAL A 207 -1.75 6.27 -18.41
N ARG A 208 -1.11 7.40 -18.69
CA ARG A 208 0.33 7.51 -18.96
C ARG A 208 1.08 7.81 -17.67
N GLY A 209 2.02 6.95 -17.29
CA GLY A 209 2.79 7.10 -16.06
C GLY A 209 3.78 8.27 -16.10
N TYR A 210 3.99 8.88 -14.94
CA TYR A 210 4.97 9.93 -14.71
C TYR A 210 5.33 10.06 -13.22
N VAL A 211 6.42 10.75 -12.95
CA VAL A 211 6.80 11.27 -11.64
C VAL A 211 7.02 12.77 -11.78
N THR A 212 6.53 13.55 -10.82
CA THR A 212 6.68 15.00 -10.81
C THR A 212 7.27 15.45 -9.48
N ALA A 213 8.17 16.40 -9.54
CA ALA A 213 8.68 17.14 -8.39
C ALA A 213 8.09 18.54 -8.38
N TYR A 214 7.64 18.96 -7.20
CA TYR A 214 7.07 20.28 -6.95
C TYR A 214 7.93 21.00 -5.91
N ASP A 215 8.14 22.30 -6.07
CA ASP A 215 8.78 23.12 -5.03
C ASP A 215 7.97 23.00 -3.73
N ALA A 216 8.64 22.66 -2.64
CA ALA A 216 7.99 22.38 -1.36
C ALA A 216 7.32 23.65 -0.75
N GLU A 217 7.84 24.85 -1.05
CA GLU A 217 7.29 26.10 -0.51
C GLU A 217 6.08 26.58 -1.31
N THR A 218 6.15 26.52 -2.65
CA THR A 218 5.17 27.18 -3.53
C THR A 218 4.18 26.22 -4.18
N GLY A 219 4.56 24.92 -4.34
CA GLY A 219 3.78 23.95 -5.11
C GLY A 219 4.00 24.08 -6.63
N ASP A 220 4.93 24.93 -7.08
CA ASP A 220 5.25 25.03 -8.50
C ASP A 220 5.96 23.77 -9.01
N GLN A 221 5.59 23.32 -10.22
CA GLN A 221 6.25 22.17 -10.83
C GLN A 221 7.71 22.49 -11.17
N ALA A 222 8.65 21.77 -10.53
CA ALA A 222 10.08 21.89 -10.82
C ALA A 222 10.46 21.07 -12.05
N TRP A 223 10.07 19.80 -12.11
CA TRP A 223 10.30 18.91 -13.25
C TRP A 223 9.26 17.79 -13.29
N ARG A 224 9.12 17.14 -14.46
CA ARG A 224 8.33 15.92 -14.65
C ARG A 224 9.11 14.94 -15.52
N PHE A 225 9.17 13.69 -15.08
CA PHE A 225 9.72 12.56 -15.82
C PHE A 225 8.58 11.61 -16.20
N PHE A 226 8.38 11.37 -17.50
CA PHE A 226 7.48 10.36 -18.00
C PHE A 226 8.13 8.99 -17.95
N THR A 227 7.36 7.95 -17.60
CA THR A 227 7.84 6.56 -17.47
C THR A 227 7.53 5.71 -18.70
N VAL A 228 6.64 6.18 -19.57
CA VAL A 228 6.33 5.56 -20.87
C VAL A 228 6.27 6.62 -21.96
N PRO A 229 6.59 6.29 -23.23
CA PRO A 229 6.65 7.28 -24.29
C PRO A 229 5.27 7.88 -24.61
N GLY A 230 5.28 9.08 -25.14
CA GLY A 230 4.12 9.74 -25.69
C GLY A 230 3.86 9.35 -27.14
N ASP A 231 3.19 10.26 -27.89
CA ASP A 231 2.87 10.06 -29.28
C ASP A 231 4.15 9.83 -30.12
N PRO A 232 4.25 8.70 -30.86
CA PRO A 232 5.44 8.38 -31.66
C PRO A 232 5.72 9.40 -32.78
N ASP A 233 4.73 10.17 -33.20
CA ASP A 233 4.88 11.20 -34.24
C ASP A 233 5.37 12.55 -33.68
N LYS A 234 5.51 12.67 -32.36
CA LYS A 234 6.01 13.87 -31.68
C LYS A 234 7.45 13.66 -31.19
N PRO A 235 8.22 14.74 -30.99
CA PRO A 235 9.49 14.67 -30.30
C PRO A 235 9.37 14.03 -28.93
N ALA A 236 10.38 13.25 -28.53
CA ALA A 236 10.42 12.65 -27.19
C ALA A 236 10.70 13.73 -26.13
N GLU A 237 10.12 13.53 -24.95
CA GLU A 237 10.33 14.41 -23.80
C GLU A 237 11.61 14.03 -23.04
N GLY A 238 12.79 14.34 -23.65
CA GLY A 238 14.09 14.10 -23.07
C GLY A 238 14.67 12.70 -23.34
N LYS A 239 15.92 12.50 -22.90
CA LYS A 239 16.75 11.31 -23.18
C LYS A 239 16.09 9.99 -22.76
N GLY A 240 15.43 9.96 -21.62
CA GLY A 240 14.72 8.75 -21.16
C GLY A 240 13.65 8.30 -22.16
N MET A 241 12.84 9.24 -22.66
CA MET A 241 11.78 8.93 -23.62
C MET A 241 12.33 8.64 -25.02
N GLU A 242 13.48 9.19 -25.41
CA GLU A 242 14.17 8.80 -26.65
C GLU A 242 14.60 7.32 -26.63
N ILE A 243 15.04 6.83 -25.49
CA ILE A 243 15.40 5.42 -25.28
C ILE A 243 14.13 4.56 -25.27
N ALA A 244 13.15 4.93 -24.47
CA ALA A 244 11.90 4.18 -24.29
C ALA A 244 11.14 4.02 -25.62
N LYS A 245 11.02 5.08 -26.42
CA LYS A 245 10.31 5.09 -27.70
C LYS A 245 10.77 3.99 -28.67
N LYS A 246 12.04 3.58 -28.60
CA LYS A 246 12.61 2.53 -29.46
C LYS A 246 12.14 1.12 -29.09
N THR A 247 11.53 0.95 -27.96
CA THR A 247 11.10 -0.34 -27.38
C THR A 247 9.59 -0.54 -27.42
N TRP A 248 8.86 0.38 -28.01
CA TRP A 248 7.39 0.32 -28.17
C TRP A 248 7.01 0.23 -29.64
N HIS A 249 5.94 -0.52 -29.94
CA HIS A 249 5.45 -0.75 -31.29
C HIS A 249 3.94 -0.44 -31.41
N GLY A 250 3.53 -0.07 -32.62
CA GLY A 250 2.14 0.33 -32.85
C GLY A 250 1.76 1.65 -32.18
N ARG A 251 0.46 1.86 -31.98
CA ARG A 251 -0.10 3.10 -31.38
C ARG A 251 -1.05 2.86 -30.23
N ALA A 252 -1.41 1.60 -29.97
CA ALA A 252 -2.39 1.27 -28.92
C ALA A 252 -2.03 1.85 -27.54
N PHE A 253 -0.74 1.87 -27.21
CA PHE A 253 -0.26 2.43 -25.95
C PHE A 253 -0.55 3.95 -25.81
N VAL A 254 -0.62 4.71 -26.89
CA VAL A 254 -0.98 6.13 -26.85
C VAL A 254 -2.47 6.28 -26.52
N GLU A 255 -3.31 5.47 -27.17
CA GLU A 255 -4.76 5.48 -26.98
C GLU A 255 -5.15 4.95 -25.61
N GLN A 256 -4.52 3.88 -25.17
CA GLN A 256 -4.76 3.19 -23.89
C GLN A 256 -3.91 3.72 -22.71
N GLY A 257 -3.07 4.73 -22.93
CA GLY A 257 -2.26 5.39 -21.91
C GLY A 257 -0.87 4.79 -21.67
N GLY A 258 -0.65 3.52 -21.97
CA GLY A 258 0.64 2.83 -21.84
C GLY A 258 0.99 2.33 -20.45
N GLY A 259 0.42 2.86 -19.38
CA GLY A 259 0.68 2.47 -18.00
C GLY A 259 2.00 3.02 -17.45
N GLY A 260 2.79 2.19 -16.78
CA GLY A 260 4.08 2.58 -16.21
C GLY A 260 3.96 3.53 -15.01
N THR A 261 2.91 3.42 -14.22
CA THR A 261 2.65 4.32 -13.10
C THR A 261 3.63 4.09 -11.96
N ALA A 262 4.13 5.16 -11.35
CA ALA A 262 4.98 5.13 -10.16
C ALA A 262 4.12 5.37 -8.91
N TRP A 263 3.37 4.34 -8.51
CA TRP A 263 2.31 4.47 -7.52
C TRP A 263 2.75 4.31 -6.06
N ASP A 264 4.00 3.88 -5.81
CA ASP A 264 4.49 3.67 -4.43
C ASP A 264 5.94 4.12 -4.24
N SER A 265 6.95 3.28 -4.46
CA SER A 265 8.27 3.43 -3.87
C SER A 265 9.22 4.41 -4.58
N PHE A 266 9.87 5.22 -3.74
CA PHE A 266 11.00 6.06 -4.09
C PHE A 266 12.10 5.89 -3.04
N ALA A 267 13.37 5.97 -3.45
CA ALA A 267 14.52 6.10 -2.57
C ALA A 267 15.46 7.18 -3.10
N TYR A 268 16.23 7.82 -2.23
CA TYR A 268 17.13 8.91 -2.63
C TYR A 268 18.54 8.72 -2.06
N ASP A 269 19.54 8.86 -2.91
CA ASP A 269 20.94 8.89 -2.49
C ASP A 269 21.46 10.33 -2.51
N PRO A 270 21.71 10.96 -1.35
CA PRO A 270 22.20 12.34 -1.29
C PRO A 270 23.65 12.51 -1.78
N GLU A 271 24.48 11.46 -1.74
CA GLU A 271 25.86 11.55 -2.21
C GLU A 271 25.94 11.54 -3.74
N LEU A 272 25.11 10.71 -4.38
CA LEU A 272 25.02 10.60 -5.83
C LEU A 272 24.05 11.61 -6.44
N ASN A 273 23.22 12.24 -5.60
CA ASN A 273 22.08 13.08 -6.00
C ASN A 273 21.12 12.36 -6.98
N LEU A 274 20.88 11.07 -6.73
CA LEU A 274 20.02 10.22 -7.53
C LEU A 274 18.74 9.88 -6.80
N LEU A 275 17.61 10.11 -7.47
CA LEU A 275 16.29 9.62 -7.07
C LEU A 275 16.00 8.34 -7.84
N TYR A 276 15.69 7.26 -7.13
CA TYR A 276 15.30 5.98 -7.69
C TYR A 276 13.78 5.86 -7.68
N ILE A 277 13.24 5.49 -8.83
CA ILE A 277 11.80 5.45 -9.10
C ILE A 277 11.41 4.02 -9.46
N GLY A 278 10.51 3.41 -8.69
CA GLY A 278 9.88 2.16 -9.06
C GLY A 278 8.75 2.38 -10.07
N VAL A 279 8.80 1.68 -11.19
CA VAL A 279 7.83 1.82 -12.29
C VAL A 279 6.97 0.58 -12.42
N GLY A 280 5.67 0.78 -12.58
CA GLY A 280 4.64 -0.24 -12.64
C GLY A 280 4.45 -0.91 -14.00
N ASN A 281 3.38 -1.67 -14.07
CA ASN A 281 2.93 -2.48 -15.21
C ASN A 281 2.40 -1.64 -16.38
N GLY A 282 2.18 -2.32 -17.49
CA GLY A 282 1.61 -1.73 -18.70
C GLY A 282 0.08 -1.62 -18.69
N SER A 283 -0.42 -0.67 -19.41
CA SER A 283 -1.80 -0.57 -19.87
C SER A 283 -1.82 -0.86 -21.39
N LEU A 284 -2.40 -1.84 -21.87
CA LEU A 284 -2.94 -3.12 -21.44
C LEU A 284 -1.86 -4.08 -20.90
N TRP A 285 -2.25 -5.11 -20.11
CA TRP A 285 -1.30 -6.13 -19.64
C TRP A 285 -0.85 -7.05 -20.78
N ASP A 286 -1.73 -7.42 -21.70
CA ASP A 286 -1.39 -8.27 -22.85
C ASP A 286 -0.49 -7.50 -23.85
N PRO A 287 0.75 -7.95 -24.06
CA PRO A 287 1.70 -7.30 -24.96
C PRO A 287 1.24 -7.26 -26.44
N ILE A 288 0.40 -8.22 -26.89
CA ILE A 288 -0.12 -8.24 -28.27
C ILE A 288 -0.92 -6.95 -28.52
N TRP A 289 -1.82 -6.62 -27.61
CA TRP A 289 -2.65 -5.43 -27.73
C TRP A 289 -1.92 -4.15 -27.40
N ARG A 290 -0.98 -4.19 -26.44
CA ARG A 290 -0.22 -3.01 -26.02
C ARG A 290 0.82 -2.56 -27.03
N SER A 291 1.57 -3.50 -27.61
CA SER A 291 2.79 -3.20 -28.40
C SER A 291 3.02 -4.26 -29.51
N GLU A 292 1.99 -4.80 -30.13
CA GLU A 292 2.05 -5.81 -31.20
C GLU A 292 2.87 -7.07 -30.80
N GLY A 293 2.93 -7.39 -29.51
CA GLY A 293 3.74 -8.49 -28.96
C GLY A 293 5.25 -8.28 -29.09
N LYS A 294 5.71 -7.04 -29.23
CA LYS A 294 7.12 -6.69 -29.50
C LYS A 294 7.67 -5.67 -28.52
N GLY A 295 9.02 -5.70 -28.38
CA GLY A 295 9.81 -4.76 -27.62
C GLY A 295 9.71 -4.94 -26.11
N ASP A 296 10.63 -4.33 -25.41
CA ASP A 296 10.73 -4.42 -23.95
C ASP A 296 9.79 -3.46 -23.22
N ASN A 297 9.21 -2.51 -23.91
CA ASN A 297 8.27 -1.50 -23.41
C ASN A 297 8.84 -0.68 -22.24
N LEU A 298 10.01 -0.08 -22.42
CA LEU A 298 10.62 0.77 -21.39
C LEU A 298 9.74 2.00 -21.06
N PHE A 299 9.54 2.32 -19.76
CA PHE A 299 10.20 1.75 -18.58
C PHE A 299 9.23 0.92 -17.73
N LEU A 300 8.36 0.12 -18.33
CA LEU A 300 7.51 -0.78 -17.53
C LEU A 300 8.38 -1.68 -16.66
N SER A 301 7.89 -2.00 -15.45
CA SER A 301 8.52 -2.95 -14.52
C SER A 301 10.02 -2.69 -14.35
N SER A 302 10.37 -1.43 -14.11
CA SER A 302 11.76 -0.97 -14.05
C SER A 302 12.05 -0.16 -12.80
N ILE A 303 13.31 -0.16 -12.40
CA ILE A 303 13.89 0.85 -11.51
C ILE A 303 14.55 1.89 -12.40
N VAL A 304 14.19 3.16 -12.25
CA VAL A 304 14.77 4.26 -13.02
C VAL A 304 15.45 5.24 -12.08
N ALA A 305 16.71 5.56 -12.35
CA ALA A 305 17.44 6.61 -11.65
C ALA A 305 17.40 7.91 -12.45
N VAL A 306 17.02 8.98 -11.78
CA VAL A 306 17.06 10.35 -12.33
C VAL A 306 17.85 11.26 -11.42
N ASN A 307 18.41 12.33 -11.98
CA ASN A 307 18.98 13.41 -11.17
C ASN A 307 17.86 14.08 -10.35
N ALA A 308 18.01 14.14 -9.04
CA ALA A 308 16.94 14.60 -8.13
C ALA A 308 16.59 16.10 -8.31
N ASP A 309 17.52 16.92 -8.81
CA ASP A 309 17.29 18.34 -9.02
C ASP A 309 16.59 18.66 -10.33
N THR A 310 16.89 17.89 -11.40
CA THR A 310 16.45 18.21 -12.77
C THR A 310 15.44 17.22 -13.33
N GLY A 311 15.31 16.02 -12.77
CA GLY A 311 14.50 14.93 -13.33
C GLY A 311 15.12 14.28 -14.57
N GLU A 312 16.38 14.61 -14.91
CA GLU A 312 17.07 14.03 -16.06
C GLU A 312 17.42 12.56 -15.81
N TYR A 313 17.15 11.73 -16.84
CA TYR A 313 17.48 10.31 -16.85
C TYR A 313 18.98 10.05 -16.70
N VAL A 314 19.33 9.10 -15.80
CA VAL A 314 20.70 8.65 -15.58
C VAL A 314 20.87 7.20 -16.02
N TRP A 315 20.17 6.25 -15.41
CA TRP A 315 20.17 4.83 -15.75
C TRP A 315 18.84 4.15 -15.45
N HIS A 316 18.65 2.94 -15.91
CA HIS A 316 17.53 2.08 -15.53
C HIS A 316 17.95 0.62 -15.46
N TYR A 317 17.22 -0.16 -14.66
CA TYR A 317 17.26 -1.61 -14.67
C TYR A 317 15.82 -2.12 -14.82
N GLN A 318 15.55 -2.93 -15.85
CA GLN A 318 14.22 -3.48 -16.10
C GLN A 318 14.12 -4.90 -15.54
N THR A 319 13.31 -5.09 -14.49
CA THR A 319 13.15 -6.39 -13.81
C THR A 319 12.35 -7.40 -14.64
N THR A 320 11.41 -6.91 -15.47
CA THR A 320 10.56 -7.76 -16.32
C THR A 320 10.37 -7.10 -17.69
N PRO A 321 11.32 -7.30 -18.64
CA PRO A 321 11.19 -6.78 -20.00
C PRO A 321 9.94 -7.32 -20.71
N GLY A 322 9.12 -6.42 -21.28
CA GLY A 322 7.88 -6.77 -21.97
C GLY A 322 6.83 -7.39 -21.04
N ASP A 323 6.79 -6.95 -19.78
CA ASP A 323 5.87 -7.48 -18.75
C ASP A 323 4.47 -7.80 -19.29
N ALA A 324 3.96 -8.96 -18.90
CA ALA A 324 2.69 -9.51 -19.34
C ALA A 324 1.85 -10.08 -18.18
N TRP A 325 2.30 -9.89 -16.92
CA TRP A 325 1.74 -10.55 -15.74
C TRP A 325 1.43 -9.59 -14.59
N ASP A 326 1.54 -8.27 -14.82
CA ASP A 326 1.47 -7.24 -13.78
C ASP A 326 2.65 -7.31 -12.78
N TYR A 327 3.86 -7.63 -13.27
CA TYR A 327 5.05 -7.67 -12.43
C TYR A 327 5.67 -6.27 -12.29
N THR A 328 5.05 -5.46 -11.45
CA THR A 328 5.51 -4.11 -11.17
C THR A 328 6.88 -4.11 -10.46
N ALA A 329 7.66 -3.05 -10.62
CA ALA A 329 8.87 -2.76 -9.84
C ALA A 329 8.68 -1.55 -8.90
N THR A 330 7.44 -1.28 -8.50
CA THR A 330 7.07 -0.20 -7.57
C THR A 330 7.23 -0.58 -6.10
N GLN A 331 7.65 -1.81 -5.81
CA GLN A 331 7.86 -2.31 -4.47
C GLN A 331 8.98 -1.56 -3.76
N HIS A 332 8.96 -1.62 -2.43
CA HIS A 332 9.91 -0.93 -1.57
C HIS A 332 11.38 -1.15 -1.99
N MET A 333 12.15 -0.08 -2.08
CA MET A 333 13.58 -0.09 -2.38
C MET A 333 14.37 0.29 -1.14
N ILE A 334 15.45 -0.45 -0.86
CA ILE A 334 16.36 -0.21 0.26
C ILE A 334 17.74 0.14 -0.28
N LEU A 335 18.34 1.23 0.20
CA LEU A 335 19.73 1.58 -0.07
C LEU A 335 20.61 1.16 1.09
N ALA A 336 21.73 0.49 0.79
CA ALA A 336 22.72 0.09 1.77
C ALA A 336 24.13 0.10 1.14
N ASP A 337 25.14 0.06 2.01
CA ASP A 337 26.51 -0.20 1.61
C ASP A 337 26.89 -1.60 2.11
N LEU A 338 27.17 -2.51 1.19
CA LEU A 338 27.43 -3.92 1.48
C LEU A 338 28.83 -4.32 1.01
N GLU A 339 29.49 -5.20 1.77
CA GLU A 339 30.68 -5.88 1.30
C GLU A 339 30.29 -7.09 0.44
N ILE A 340 30.55 -7.00 -0.88
CA ILE A 340 30.25 -8.05 -1.84
C ILE A 340 31.57 -8.50 -2.49
N LYS A 341 31.94 -9.78 -2.30
CA LYS A 341 33.18 -10.36 -2.83
C LYS A 341 34.44 -9.58 -2.42
N GLY A 342 34.45 -9.01 -1.20
CA GLY A 342 35.57 -8.25 -0.64
C GLY A 342 35.65 -6.79 -1.09
N GLU A 343 34.66 -6.28 -1.81
CA GLU A 343 34.54 -4.89 -2.23
C GLU A 343 33.35 -4.22 -1.58
N GLN A 344 33.53 -2.97 -1.10
CA GLN A 344 32.40 -2.15 -0.63
C GLN A 344 31.61 -1.66 -1.84
N ARG A 345 30.33 -2.00 -1.90
CA ARG A 345 29.43 -1.65 -2.98
C ARG A 345 28.24 -0.83 -2.44
N LYS A 346 27.95 0.26 -3.09
CA LYS A 346 26.72 1.03 -2.87
C LYS A 346 25.59 0.32 -3.60
N VAL A 347 24.65 -0.27 -2.85
CA VAL A 347 23.61 -1.10 -3.46
C VAL A 347 22.21 -0.52 -3.29
N LEU A 348 21.35 -0.86 -4.23
CA LEU A 348 19.91 -0.79 -4.15
C LEU A 348 19.37 -2.21 -4.13
N MET A 349 18.53 -2.52 -3.15
CA MET A 349 17.90 -3.82 -2.98
C MET A 349 16.39 -3.71 -3.20
N GLN A 350 15.82 -4.64 -3.97
CA GLN A 350 14.37 -4.70 -4.21
C GLN A 350 13.90 -6.14 -4.42
N ALA A 351 12.71 -6.45 -3.87
CA ALA A 351 11.95 -7.66 -4.18
C ALA A 351 10.65 -7.25 -4.90
N PRO A 352 10.62 -7.15 -6.24
CA PRO A 352 9.40 -6.82 -6.97
C PRO A 352 8.44 -8.01 -7.07
N LYS A 353 7.25 -7.80 -7.65
CA LYS A 353 6.20 -8.82 -7.82
C LYS A 353 6.69 -10.10 -8.51
N ASN A 354 7.71 -10.01 -9.37
CA ASN A 354 8.18 -11.13 -10.20
C ASN A 354 8.88 -12.27 -9.44
N GLY A 355 9.14 -12.10 -8.13
CA GLY A 355 9.61 -13.15 -7.24
C GLY A 355 11.11 -13.25 -7.06
N PHE A 356 11.90 -12.39 -7.68
CA PHE A 356 13.34 -12.30 -7.44
C PHE A 356 13.67 -11.23 -6.40
N PHE A 357 14.78 -11.41 -5.69
CA PHE A 357 15.43 -10.39 -4.89
C PHE A 357 16.64 -9.87 -5.66
N TYR A 358 16.60 -8.59 -6.03
CA TYR A 358 17.65 -7.94 -6.80
C TYR A 358 18.59 -7.15 -5.91
N VAL A 359 19.90 -7.26 -6.17
CA VAL A 359 20.95 -6.39 -5.64
C VAL A 359 21.62 -5.69 -6.81
N ILE A 360 21.51 -4.38 -6.87
CA ILE A 360 21.93 -3.53 -7.99
C ILE A 360 22.93 -2.50 -7.48
N ASP A 361 24.02 -2.26 -8.20
CA ASP A 361 24.89 -1.12 -7.96
C ASP A 361 24.11 0.18 -8.20
N ARG A 362 23.89 0.96 -7.14
CA ARG A 362 22.99 2.11 -7.21
C ARG A 362 23.57 3.32 -7.93
N ALA A 363 24.90 3.35 -8.19
CA ALA A 363 25.52 4.40 -8.97
C ALA A 363 25.38 4.16 -10.48
N THR A 364 25.36 2.90 -10.91
CA THR A 364 25.48 2.53 -12.33
C THR A 364 24.28 1.80 -12.90
N GLY A 365 23.46 1.16 -12.04
CA GLY A 365 22.37 0.27 -12.45
C GLY A 365 22.82 -1.14 -12.83
N GLU A 366 24.11 -1.51 -12.57
CA GLU A 366 24.63 -2.85 -12.80
C GLU A 366 23.97 -3.85 -11.86
N LEU A 367 23.44 -4.96 -12.41
CA LEU A 367 22.96 -6.08 -11.61
C LEU A 367 24.14 -6.85 -10.99
N LEU A 368 24.16 -6.95 -9.66
CA LEU A 368 25.18 -7.69 -8.92
C LEU A 368 24.74 -9.13 -8.62
N SER A 369 23.48 -9.32 -8.25
CA SER A 369 22.87 -10.63 -8.01
C SER A 369 21.35 -10.59 -8.09
N ALA A 370 20.74 -11.74 -8.37
CA ALA A 370 19.29 -11.92 -8.37
C ALA A 370 18.96 -13.41 -8.16
N GLU A 371 18.23 -13.73 -7.09
CA GLU A 371 17.73 -15.07 -6.80
C GLU A 371 16.25 -15.02 -6.40
N ASN A 372 15.52 -16.10 -6.62
CA ASN A 372 14.09 -16.11 -6.31
C ASN A 372 13.84 -16.38 -4.82
N ILE A 373 12.97 -15.55 -4.21
CA ILE A 373 12.59 -15.64 -2.79
C ILE A 373 11.44 -16.63 -2.52
N VAL A 374 10.71 -17.00 -3.55
CA VAL A 374 9.61 -18.00 -3.52
C VAL A 374 9.70 -18.87 -4.76
N PRO A 375 9.00 -20.02 -4.80
CA PRO A 375 8.88 -20.81 -6.04
C PRO A 375 8.21 -20.00 -7.14
N ILE A 376 8.80 -20.02 -8.34
CA ILE A 376 8.30 -19.33 -9.55
C ILE A 376 8.22 -20.31 -10.73
N ASN A 377 7.37 -20.02 -11.72
CA ASN A 377 7.32 -20.80 -12.97
C ASN A 377 7.36 -19.94 -14.24
N TRP A 378 7.42 -18.61 -14.11
CA TRP A 378 7.45 -17.71 -15.26
C TRP A 378 8.87 -17.53 -15.85
N ALA A 379 9.91 -17.79 -15.06
CA ALA A 379 11.31 -17.69 -15.47
C ALA A 379 12.16 -18.76 -14.81
N LYS A 380 13.27 -19.14 -15.46
CA LYS A 380 14.24 -20.14 -14.98
C LYS A 380 15.39 -19.50 -14.17
N GLY A 381 15.41 -18.20 -14.03
CA GLY A 381 16.46 -17.42 -13.38
C GLY A 381 16.70 -16.12 -14.10
N VAL A 382 17.75 -15.38 -13.67
CA VAL A 382 18.21 -14.16 -14.30
C VAL A 382 19.63 -14.38 -14.86
N ASP A 383 19.85 -14.07 -16.12
CA ASP A 383 21.18 -14.07 -16.72
C ASP A 383 21.96 -12.83 -16.23
N LEU A 384 22.90 -13.02 -15.31
CA LEU A 384 23.69 -11.95 -14.70
C LEU A 384 24.57 -11.17 -15.69
N LYS A 385 24.84 -11.71 -16.90
CA LYS A 385 25.62 -11.01 -17.92
C LYS A 385 24.80 -9.97 -18.65
N THR A 386 23.54 -10.27 -18.88
CA THR A 386 22.62 -9.40 -19.61
C THR A 386 21.67 -8.65 -18.70
N GLY A 387 21.55 -9.06 -17.43
CA GLY A 387 20.57 -8.55 -16.46
C GLY A 387 19.14 -8.97 -16.79
N ARG A 388 18.92 -9.94 -17.69
CA ARG A 388 17.57 -10.30 -18.17
C ARG A 388 17.07 -11.60 -17.58
N PRO A 389 15.78 -11.69 -17.20
CA PRO A 389 15.18 -12.95 -16.82
C PRO A 389 15.13 -13.92 -18.01
N ILE A 390 15.39 -15.19 -17.73
CA ILE A 390 15.27 -16.31 -18.70
C ILE A 390 13.82 -16.78 -18.63
N VAL A 391 12.95 -16.12 -19.40
CA VAL A 391 11.50 -16.37 -19.41
C VAL A 391 11.20 -17.82 -19.83
N ASP A 392 10.26 -18.46 -19.12
CA ASP A 392 9.76 -19.78 -19.50
C ASP A 392 8.70 -19.66 -20.60
N ASP A 393 8.87 -20.43 -21.69
CA ASP A 393 7.99 -20.37 -22.85
C ASP A 393 6.55 -20.81 -22.51
N GLU A 394 6.37 -21.73 -21.56
CA GLU A 394 5.04 -22.15 -21.10
C GLU A 394 4.27 -21.01 -20.43
N ALA A 395 4.92 -20.23 -19.56
CA ALA A 395 4.29 -19.08 -18.92
C ALA A 395 3.92 -17.98 -19.92
N ALA A 396 4.73 -17.82 -20.99
CA ALA A 396 4.48 -16.85 -22.05
C ALA A 396 3.49 -17.38 -23.11
N ALA A 397 3.15 -18.67 -23.11
CA ALA A 397 2.35 -19.30 -24.17
C ALA A 397 0.91 -18.77 -24.26
N TYR A 398 0.37 -18.14 -23.18
CA TYR A 398 -0.97 -17.57 -23.23
C TYR A 398 -1.10 -16.42 -24.25
N TRP A 399 -0.01 -15.70 -24.55
CA TRP A 399 0.02 -14.65 -25.56
C TRP A 399 0.96 -14.93 -26.74
N LYS A 400 2.07 -15.65 -26.56
CA LYS A 400 3.03 -15.98 -27.65
C LYS A 400 2.65 -17.20 -28.47
N GLY A 401 2.20 -18.27 -27.83
CA GLY A 401 2.03 -19.57 -28.43
C GLY A 401 0.58 -19.91 -28.78
N GLU A 402 0.05 -20.91 -28.08
CA GLU A 402 -1.28 -21.47 -28.32
C GLU A 402 -2.44 -20.54 -27.95
N LYS A 403 -2.15 -19.42 -27.23
CA LYS A 403 -3.13 -18.46 -26.72
C LYS A 403 -4.20 -19.10 -25.83
N LYS A 404 -3.80 -20.13 -25.09
CA LYS A 404 -4.63 -20.81 -24.08
C LYS A 404 -4.31 -20.29 -22.69
N ALA A 405 -5.30 -20.43 -21.80
CA ALA A 405 -5.10 -20.08 -20.38
C ALA A 405 -3.89 -20.80 -19.76
N LYS A 406 -3.06 -20.06 -19.05
CA LYS A 406 -1.89 -20.58 -18.34
C LYS A 406 -1.92 -20.17 -16.87
N LEU A 407 -1.57 -21.11 -15.98
CA LEU A 407 -1.39 -20.85 -14.56
C LEU A 407 0.05 -20.40 -14.33
N VAL A 408 0.23 -19.17 -13.88
CA VAL A 408 1.54 -18.54 -13.69
C VAL A 408 1.74 -18.20 -12.22
N GLN A 409 2.94 -18.48 -11.71
CA GLN A 409 3.38 -18.19 -10.36
C GLN A 409 4.69 -17.39 -10.39
N PRO A 410 4.75 -16.25 -9.68
CA PRO A 410 3.66 -15.61 -8.94
C PRO A 410 2.50 -15.19 -9.86
N GLY A 411 1.30 -15.02 -9.30
CA GLY A 411 0.22 -14.33 -9.98
C GLY A 411 0.37 -12.81 -9.90
N PHE A 412 -0.66 -12.07 -10.32
CA PHE A 412 -0.64 -10.60 -10.41
C PHE A 412 -0.48 -9.86 -9.07
N TRP A 413 -0.70 -10.51 -7.93
CA TRP A 413 -0.37 -9.92 -6.61
C TRP A 413 1.10 -10.10 -6.23
N GLY A 414 1.87 -10.83 -7.05
CA GLY A 414 3.30 -10.96 -6.89
C GLY A 414 3.75 -11.87 -5.76
N ALA A 415 5.04 -12.10 -5.71
CA ALA A 415 5.72 -12.75 -4.57
C ALA A 415 5.95 -11.79 -3.40
N HIS A 416 5.92 -10.52 -3.66
CA HIS A 416 5.96 -9.42 -2.70
C HIS A 416 5.25 -8.23 -3.33
N ASP A 417 4.51 -7.44 -2.55
CA ASP A 417 3.81 -6.27 -3.06
C ASP A 417 4.31 -4.99 -2.36
N TRP A 418 3.49 -3.97 -2.22
CA TRP A 418 3.86 -2.65 -1.68
C TRP A 418 4.32 -2.66 -0.21
N HIS A 419 4.04 -3.70 0.56
CA HIS A 419 4.36 -3.82 1.99
C HIS A 419 5.86 -3.60 2.21
N PRO A 420 6.29 -2.56 2.95
CA PRO A 420 7.71 -2.26 3.06
C PRO A 420 8.52 -3.38 3.73
N MET A 421 9.67 -3.69 3.14
CA MET A 421 10.72 -4.49 3.74
C MET A 421 11.49 -3.68 4.80
N SER A 422 12.30 -4.33 5.62
CA SER A 422 13.31 -3.66 6.44
C SER A 422 14.67 -4.36 6.36
N TYR A 423 15.76 -3.59 6.44
CA TYR A 423 17.12 -4.11 6.50
C TYR A 423 17.71 -3.83 7.87
N ASN A 424 18.27 -4.84 8.51
CA ASN A 424 18.94 -4.68 9.80
C ASN A 424 20.47 -4.80 9.60
N PRO A 425 21.23 -3.73 9.75
CA PRO A 425 22.68 -3.76 9.58
C PRO A 425 23.42 -4.61 10.62
N ASN A 426 22.80 -4.90 11.78
CA ASN A 426 23.42 -5.74 12.81
C ASN A 426 23.36 -7.23 12.47
N THR A 427 22.29 -7.68 11.81
CA THR A 427 22.13 -9.08 11.36
C THR A 427 22.58 -9.27 9.91
N GLY A 428 22.64 -8.19 9.12
CA GLY A 428 22.89 -8.23 7.67
C GLY A 428 21.71 -8.78 6.88
N LEU A 429 20.50 -8.88 7.46
CA LEU A 429 19.34 -9.51 6.85
C LEU A 429 18.28 -8.47 6.40
N VAL A 430 17.60 -8.78 5.31
CA VAL A 430 16.39 -8.09 4.83
C VAL A 430 15.17 -8.93 5.20
N TYR A 431 14.17 -8.31 5.82
CA TYR A 431 12.92 -8.97 6.20
C TYR A 431 11.81 -8.64 5.20
N ILE A 432 11.25 -9.68 4.57
CA ILE A 432 10.40 -9.56 3.39
C ILE A 432 9.05 -10.24 3.66
N PRO A 433 7.92 -9.50 3.66
CA PRO A 433 6.59 -10.10 3.66
C PRO A 433 6.30 -10.74 2.29
N ALA A 434 6.45 -12.05 2.18
CA ALA A 434 6.36 -12.75 0.90
C ALA A 434 5.03 -13.48 0.71
N HIS A 435 4.64 -13.64 -0.56
CA HIS A 435 3.43 -14.34 -0.99
C HIS A 435 3.77 -15.51 -1.91
N ILE A 436 3.04 -16.60 -1.76
CA ILE A 436 3.04 -17.73 -2.70
C ILE A 436 1.61 -17.85 -3.21
N MET A 437 1.38 -17.45 -4.45
CA MET A 437 0.09 -17.53 -5.11
C MET A 437 0.28 -17.55 -6.62
N SER A 438 -0.67 -18.19 -7.31
CA SER A 438 -0.70 -18.27 -8.77
C SER A 438 -1.91 -17.52 -9.30
N ALA A 439 -1.91 -17.19 -10.59
CA ALA A 439 -3.08 -16.69 -11.29
C ALA A 439 -3.16 -17.27 -12.71
N TRP A 440 -4.38 -17.37 -13.23
CA TRP A 440 -4.64 -17.71 -14.61
C TRP A 440 -4.56 -16.47 -15.50
N TYR A 441 -3.95 -16.62 -16.68
CA TYR A 441 -3.87 -15.61 -17.72
C TYR A 441 -4.33 -16.21 -19.04
N GLU A 442 -5.23 -15.52 -19.74
CA GLU A 442 -5.76 -15.94 -21.03
C GLU A 442 -5.86 -14.74 -21.98
N HIS A 443 -5.30 -14.89 -23.17
CA HIS A 443 -5.42 -13.91 -24.25
C HIS A 443 -6.89 -13.78 -24.71
N VAL A 444 -7.37 -12.55 -24.89
CA VAL A 444 -8.66 -12.30 -25.53
C VAL A 444 -8.48 -12.14 -27.03
N PRO A 445 -9.34 -12.76 -27.87
CA PRO A 445 -9.14 -12.80 -29.31
C PRO A 445 -9.34 -11.45 -30.02
N ASP A 446 -10.11 -10.56 -29.41
CA ASP A 446 -10.45 -9.25 -29.96
C ASP A 446 -9.73 -8.14 -29.18
N ALA A 447 -9.21 -7.14 -29.92
CA ALA A 447 -8.61 -5.97 -29.30
C ALA A 447 -9.64 -5.24 -28.43
N PRO A 448 -9.37 -5.04 -27.15
CA PRO A 448 -10.30 -4.33 -26.29
C PRO A 448 -10.43 -2.87 -26.74
N ALA A 449 -11.65 -2.44 -27.02
CA ALA A 449 -11.93 -1.02 -27.17
C ALA A 449 -11.65 -0.32 -25.84
N ARG A 450 -11.18 0.94 -25.90
CA ARG A 450 -11.06 1.75 -24.68
C ARG A 450 -12.42 1.79 -23.97
N ASN A 451 -12.45 1.35 -22.72
CA ASN A 451 -13.67 1.33 -21.94
C ASN A 451 -14.14 2.77 -21.69
N LYS A 452 -15.38 3.07 -22.05
CA LYS A 452 -15.99 4.38 -21.80
C LYS A 452 -16.37 4.54 -20.32
N PHE A 453 -16.69 3.44 -19.66
CA PHE A 453 -16.99 3.44 -18.23
C PHE A 453 -15.67 3.47 -17.43
N LYS A 454 -15.34 4.64 -16.88
CA LYS A 454 -14.04 4.96 -16.27
C LYS A 454 -13.69 4.10 -15.04
N SER A 455 -14.68 3.49 -14.40
CA SER A 455 -14.49 2.65 -13.22
C SER A 455 -14.22 1.17 -13.54
N MET A 456 -13.92 0.83 -14.80
CA MET A 456 -13.61 -0.54 -15.19
C MET A 456 -12.17 -0.73 -15.63
N TYR A 457 -11.59 -1.87 -15.22
CA TYR A 457 -10.24 -2.24 -15.64
C TYR A 457 -10.12 -2.49 -17.13
N GLN A 458 -9.00 -2.05 -17.69
CA GLN A 458 -8.63 -2.23 -19.09
C GLN A 458 -7.37 -3.09 -19.16
N LEU A 459 -7.51 -4.38 -18.90
CA LEU A 459 -6.37 -5.30 -18.82
C LEU A 459 -5.97 -5.85 -20.20
N GLY A 460 -6.93 -6.03 -21.10
CA GLY A 460 -6.69 -6.61 -22.42
C GLY A 460 -6.50 -8.13 -22.41
N LEU A 461 -6.79 -8.77 -21.29
CA LEU A 461 -6.74 -10.21 -21.11
C LEU A 461 -7.78 -10.62 -20.06
N LYS A 462 -8.02 -11.93 -19.94
CA LYS A 462 -8.71 -12.48 -18.77
C LYS A 462 -7.68 -12.97 -17.76
N THR A 463 -7.89 -12.63 -16.50
CA THR A 463 -7.06 -13.06 -15.38
C THR A 463 -7.92 -13.34 -14.15
N GLY A 464 -7.33 -14.05 -13.18
CA GLY A 464 -8.01 -14.39 -11.94
C GLY A 464 -9.20 -15.30 -12.12
N MET A 465 -9.21 -16.14 -13.18
CA MET A 465 -10.24 -17.15 -13.38
C MET A 465 -10.22 -18.13 -12.21
N MET A 466 -10.91 -17.73 -11.15
CA MET A 466 -11.15 -18.60 -10.02
C MET A 466 -12.18 -19.64 -10.44
N PRO A 467 -12.07 -20.89 -9.94
CA PRO A 467 -13.10 -21.87 -10.13
C PRO A 467 -14.48 -21.29 -9.77
N GLU A 468 -15.48 -21.55 -10.61
CA GLU A 468 -16.84 -21.05 -10.35
C GLU A 468 -17.52 -21.81 -9.20
N ASP A 469 -17.09 -23.06 -8.98
CA ASP A 469 -17.64 -23.90 -7.93
C ASP A 469 -16.91 -23.68 -6.58
N PRO A 470 -17.62 -23.74 -5.46
CA PRO A 470 -17.05 -23.50 -4.12
C PRO A 470 -15.92 -24.47 -3.73
N GLU A 471 -15.98 -25.73 -4.18
CA GLU A 471 -14.95 -26.73 -3.89
C GLU A 471 -13.65 -26.43 -4.63
N GLY A 472 -13.76 -26.09 -5.91
CA GLY A 472 -12.62 -25.66 -6.74
C GLY A 472 -11.98 -24.40 -6.21
N LEU A 473 -12.77 -23.40 -5.81
CA LEU A 473 -12.29 -22.17 -5.21
C LEU A 473 -11.54 -22.43 -3.89
N GLY A 474 -12.07 -23.32 -3.06
CA GLY A 474 -11.38 -23.74 -1.83
C GLY A 474 -10.02 -24.39 -2.11
N LYS A 475 -9.98 -25.35 -3.05
CA LYS A 475 -8.71 -26.00 -3.46
C LYS A 475 -7.71 -25.02 -4.05
N TYR A 476 -8.16 -24.06 -4.84
CA TYR A 476 -7.31 -23.01 -5.38
C TYR A 476 -6.73 -22.12 -4.25
N ALA A 477 -7.57 -21.71 -3.31
CA ALA A 477 -7.13 -20.94 -2.16
C ALA A 477 -6.14 -21.70 -1.26
N ASP A 478 -6.22 -23.03 -1.17
CA ASP A 478 -5.28 -23.87 -0.41
C ASP A 478 -3.87 -23.89 -1.02
N THR A 479 -3.71 -23.45 -2.27
CA THR A 479 -2.40 -23.25 -2.89
C THR A 479 -1.75 -21.92 -2.49
N TRP A 480 -2.50 -21.00 -1.87
CA TRP A 480 -2.00 -19.70 -1.44
C TRP A 480 -1.42 -19.77 -0.04
N SER A 481 -0.27 -19.17 0.13
CA SER A 481 0.37 -19.02 1.44
C SER A 481 1.20 -17.75 1.48
N GLY A 482 1.40 -17.22 2.69
CA GLY A 482 2.29 -16.11 2.93
C GLY A 482 3.36 -16.50 3.95
N LYS A 483 4.44 -15.76 3.99
CA LYS A 483 5.51 -15.93 4.96
C LYS A 483 6.35 -14.67 5.14
N LEU A 484 6.86 -14.46 6.35
CA LEU A 484 7.97 -13.55 6.57
C LEU A 484 9.27 -14.27 6.24
N ILE A 485 10.09 -13.70 5.39
CA ILE A 485 11.40 -14.24 5.03
C ILE A 485 12.48 -13.30 5.57
N ALA A 486 13.48 -13.85 6.27
CA ALA A 486 14.75 -13.16 6.46
C ALA A 486 15.72 -13.61 5.37
N TRP A 487 16.17 -12.66 4.57
CA TRP A 487 16.99 -12.88 3.38
C TRP A 487 18.39 -12.30 3.56
N ASP A 488 19.43 -13.09 3.32
CA ASP A 488 20.79 -12.62 3.25
C ASP A 488 21.07 -12.04 1.84
N PRO A 489 21.19 -10.72 1.69
CA PRO A 489 21.33 -10.09 0.38
C PRO A 489 22.70 -10.33 -0.28
N VAL A 490 23.72 -10.73 0.51
CA VAL A 490 25.08 -11.00 0.01
C VAL A 490 25.17 -12.44 -0.48
N LYS A 491 24.65 -13.41 0.30
CA LYS A 491 24.64 -14.82 -0.07
C LYS A 491 23.51 -15.17 -1.03
N GLN A 492 22.47 -14.33 -1.11
CA GLN A 492 21.26 -14.59 -1.88
C GLN A 492 20.55 -15.88 -1.45
N GLU A 493 20.39 -16.04 -0.15
CA GLU A 493 19.72 -17.19 0.45
C GLU A 493 18.85 -16.80 1.64
N GLN A 494 17.85 -17.61 1.92
CA GLN A 494 16.98 -17.47 3.07
C GLN A 494 17.70 -17.91 4.34
N ALA A 495 17.75 -17.04 5.37
CA ALA A 495 18.29 -17.38 6.70
C ALA A 495 17.24 -18.10 7.55
N TRP A 496 16.00 -17.57 7.58
CA TRP A 496 14.86 -18.16 8.29
C TRP A 496 13.54 -17.70 7.67
N GLU A 497 12.44 -18.36 8.01
CA GLU A 497 11.09 -17.96 7.62
C GLU A 497 10.05 -18.24 8.70
N VAL A 498 8.95 -17.48 8.69
CA VAL A 498 7.76 -17.69 9.52
C VAL A 498 6.51 -17.75 8.63
N PRO A 499 5.70 -18.81 8.69
CA PRO A 499 4.49 -18.92 7.88
C PRO A 499 3.37 -18.00 8.41
N TYR A 500 2.55 -17.50 7.49
CA TYR A 500 1.33 -16.73 7.78
C TYR A 500 0.06 -17.53 7.50
N VAL A 501 -1.05 -17.07 8.10
CA VAL A 501 -2.39 -17.65 7.87
C VAL A 501 -2.85 -17.39 6.43
N THR A 502 -2.49 -16.23 5.86
CA THR A 502 -2.86 -15.83 4.50
C THR A 502 -1.79 -14.92 3.89
N ILE A 503 -2.00 -14.50 2.65
CA ILE A 503 -1.19 -13.47 1.99
C ILE A 503 -1.58 -12.05 2.46
N PHE A 504 -0.86 -11.00 2.05
CA PHE A 504 -1.12 -9.59 2.35
C PHE A 504 -1.02 -9.24 3.84
N ASN A 505 0.08 -9.62 4.48
CA ASN A 505 0.44 -9.21 5.84
C ASN A 505 1.13 -7.83 5.82
N GLY A 506 1.40 -7.27 6.98
CA GLY A 506 1.98 -5.93 7.09
C GLY A 506 3.42 -5.81 6.59
N GLY A 507 3.87 -4.57 6.41
CA GLY A 507 5.29 -4.31 6.22
C GLY A 507 6.08 -4.47 7.52
N THR A 508 7.41 -4.45 7.42
CA THR A 508 8.32 -4.72 8.54
C THR A 508 9.01 -3.47 9.09
N LEU A 509 9.43 -3.56 10.34
CA LEU A 509 10.33 -2.66 11.06
C LEU A 509 11.37 -3.50 11.76
N SER A 510 12.66 -3.19 11.61
CA SER A 510 13.72 -3.81 12.41
C SER A 510 14.38 -2.82 13.38
N THR A 511 14.93 -3.33 14.50
CA THR A 511 15.52 -2.49 15.53
C THR A 511 16.87 -3.01 16.01
N ALA A 512 17.67 -2.12 16.62
CA ALA A 512 18.91 -2.51 17.30
C ALA A 512 18.69 -3.33 18.58
N GLY A 513 17.44 -3.50 19.01
CA GLY A 513 17.03 -4.40 20.09
C GLY A 513 16.89 -5.87 19.70
N ASN A 514 17.43 -6.28 18.55
CA ASN A 514 17.30 -7.61 17.96
C ASN A 514 15.83 -8.00 17.66
N LEU A 515 15.00 -7.05 17.19
CA LEU A 515 13.59 -7.27 16.93
C LEU A 515 13.20 -6.95 15.50
N VAL A 516 12.28 -7.72 14.96
CA VAL A 516 11.48 -7.41 13.78
C VAL A 516 10.02 -7.34 14.19
N PHE A 517 9.40 -6.17 13.99
CA PHE A 517 7.97 -5.96 14.21
C PHE A 517 7.21 -6.03 12.91
N GLU A 518 6.04 -6.66 12.94
CA GLU A 518 5.15 -6.80 11.81
C GLU A 518 3.70 -6.91 12.27
N GLY A 519 2.77 -6.46 11.42
CA GLY A 519 1.36 -6.75 11.56
C GLY A 519 0.93 -7.88 10.64
N SER A 520 -0.15 -8.59 10.97
CA SER A 520 -0.67 -9.66 10.13
C SER A 520 -2.10 -9.41 9.65
N ALA A 521 -2.45 -9.98 8.50
CA ALA A 521 -3.78 -9.89 7.92
C ALA A 521 -4.88 -10.42 8.85
N ASP A 522 -4.56 -11.41 9.68
CA ASP A 522 -5.46 -12.02 10.65
C ASP A 522 -5.60 -11.24 11.98
N GLY A 523 -5.16 -9.98 11.99
CA GLY A 523 -5.44 -9.04 13.08
C GLY A 523 -4.53 -9.16 14.29
N ARG A 524 -3.26 -9.46 14.09
CA ARG A 524 -2.25 -9.51 15.14
C ARG A 524 -1.12 -8.51 14.86
N VAL A 525 -0.49 -8.04 15.92
CA VAL A 525 0.79 -7.34 15.91
C VAL A 525 1.81 -8.21 16.61
N ILE A 526 2.99 -8.38 16.00
CA ILE A 526 3.93 -9.44 16.37
C ILE A 526 5.35 -8.89 16.42
N ALA A 527 6.16 -9.38 17.34
CA ALA A 527 7.60 -9.20 17.37
C ALA A 527 8.32 -10.53 17.28
N TYR A 528 9.31 -10.59 16.40
CA TYR A 528 10.20 -11.73 16.20
C TYR A 528 11.64 -11.35 16.57
N ALA A 529 12.43 -12.32 17.02
CA ALA A 529 13.88 -12.18 17.11
C ALA A 529 14.46 -12.00 15.71
N ALA A 530 15.23 -10.93 15.50
CA ALA A 530 15.70 -10.54 14.17
C ALA A 530 16.69 -11.57 13.57
N ASP A 531 17.46 -12.24 14.41
CA ASP A 531 18.47 -13.23 14.03
C ASP A 531 17.91 -14.64 13.77
N THR A 532 16.80 -15.02 14.44
CA THR A 532 16.30 -16.41 14.42
C THR A 532 14.87 -16.57 13.88
N GLY A 533 14.06 -15.50 13.88
CA GLY A 533 12.65 -15.58 13.55
C GLY A 533 11.76 -16.15 14.66
N GLU A 534 12.32 -16.39 15.88
CA GLU A 534 11.53 -16.80 17.03
C GLU A 534 10.48 -15.75 17.36
N LYS A 535 9.20 -16.17 17.51
CA LYS A 535 8.13 -15.27 17.95
C LYS A 535 8.27 -14.98 19.44
N LEU A 536 8.55 -13.72 19.78
CA LEU A 536 8.78 -13.29 21.16
C LEU A 536 7.57 -12.61 21.80
N TRP A 537 6.72 -11.99 21.00
CA TRP A 537 5.57 -11.24 21.51
C TRP A 537 4.46 -11.18 20.45
N GLU A 538 3.21 -11.16 20.89
CA GLU A 538 2.03 -11.06 20.04
C GLU A 538 0.87 -10.44 20.80
N GLN A 539 0.10 -9.52 20.16
CA GLN A 539 -1.12 -8.95 20.68
C GLN A 539 -2.19 -8.86 19.58
N PRO A 540 -3.49 -8.93 19.93
CA PRO A 540 -4.56 -8.67 18.99
C PRO A 540 -4.57 -7.20 18.56
N ALA A 541 -5.03 -6.94 17.32
CA ALA A 541 -5.15 -5.60 16.74
C ALA A 541 -6.60 -5.24 16.36
N ALA A 542 -7.57 -6.08 16.70
CA ALA A 542 -9.00 -5.93 16.40
C ALA A 542 -9.38 -5.86 14.91
N SER A 543 -8.41 -5.69 14.02
CA SER A 543 -8.56 -5.65 12.55
C SER A 543 -7.28 -6.10 11.88
N GLY A 544 -7.31 -6.42 10.58
CA GLY A 544 -6.12 -6.76 9.83
C GLY A 544 -5.10 -5.60 9.81
N VAL A 545 -3.82 -5.93 9.91
CA VAL A 545 -2.72 -4.96 9.93
C VAL A 545 -1.87 -5.16 8.70
N MET A 546 -2.02 -4.28 7.71
CA MET A 546 -1.27 -4.33 6.44
C MET A 546 -0.21 -3.22 6.34
N ALA A 547 -0.37 -2.15 7.10
CA ALA A 547 0.60 -1.07 7.16
C ALA A 547 1.87 -1.50 7.89
N ALA A 548 2.98 -0.83 7.59
CA ALA A 548 4.24 -1.10 8.27
C ALA A 548 4.36 -0.31 9.58
N PRO A 549 4.84 -0.95 10.68
CA PRO A 549 5.04 -0.29 11.95
C PRO A 549 6.23 0.68 11.94
N ILE A 550 6.23 1.57 12.92
CA ILE A 550 7.35 2.46 13.23
C ILE A 550 7.69 2.38 14.73
N THR A 551 8.90 2.84 15.09
CA THR A 551 9.28 3.05 16.48
C THR A 551 9.92 4.42 16.67
N TYR A 552 9.67 5.04 17.81
CA TYR A 552 10.15 6.36 18.16
C TYR A 552 10.32 6.48 19.67
N SER A 553 10.85 7.61 20.16
CA SER A 553 10.90 7.87 21.59
C SER A 553 10.43 9.28 21.95
N VAL A 554 9.70 9.40 23.06
CA VAL A 554 9.26 10.67 23.65
C VAL A 554 9.56 10.62 25.14
N ASP A 555 10.16 11.66 25.69
CA ASP A 555 10.54 11.76 27.10
C ASP A 555 11.38 10.58 27.62
N GLY A 556 12.21 9.99 26.74
CA GLY A 556 13.06 8.84 27.05
C GLY A 556 12.34 7.49 27.07
N GLU A 557 11.04 7.43 26.80
CA GLU A 557 10.27 6.20 26.60
C GLU A 557 10.24 5.81 25.12
N GLN A 558 10.41 4.52 24.81
CA GLN A 558 10.30 4.00 23.45
C GLN A 558 8.89 3.47 23.20
N TYR A 559 8.36 3.78 22.03
CA TYR A 559 7.05 3.38 21.56
C TYR A 559 7.18 2.61 20.23
N VAL A 560 6.26 1.66 20.01
CA VAL A 560 6.07 1.00 18.71
C VAL A 560 4.63 1.24 18.29
N THR A 561 4.43 1.75 17.07
CA THR A 561 3.09 2.06 16.54
C THR A 561 2.77 1.24 15.31
N PHE A 562 1.55 0.72 15.28
CA PHE A 562 0.94 0.01 14.16
C PHE A 562 -0.31 0.75 13.69
N MET A 563 -0.61 0.66 12.40
CA MET A 563 -1.85 1.12 11.81
C MET A 563 -2.70 -0.11 11.47
N ALA A 564 -3.79 -0.33 12.19
CA ALA A 564 -4.74 -1.41 11.93
C ALA A 564 -5.91 -0.91 11.08
N GLY A 565 -6.36 -1.70 10.12
CA GLY A 565 -7.49 -1.38 9.25
C GLY A 565 -7.52 -2.29 8.03
N TRP A 566 -8.39 -3.30 8.06
CA TRP A 566 -8.58 -4.23 6.96
C TRP A 566 -9.14 -3.52 5.73
N GLY A 567 -8.55 -3.77 4.54
CA GLY A 567 -8.97 -3.14 3.31
C GLY A 567 -7.95 -3.30 2.17
N GLY A 568 -7.95 -2.37 1.23
CA GLY A 568 -7.06 -2.37 0.08
C GLY A 568 -7.37 -3.45 -0.96
N ALA A 569 -6.41 -3.72 -1.86
CA ALA A 569 -6.58 -4.60 -3.00
C ALA A 569 -7.05 -6.01 -2.62
N PHE A 570 -6.40 -6.63 -1.64
CA PHE A 570 -6.68 -8.02 -1.28
C PHE A 570 -8.14 -8.23 -0.83
N SER A 571 -8.65 -7.36 0.02
CA SER A 571 -10.03 -7.50 0.53
C SER A 571 -11.08 -7.22 -0.55
N THR A 572 -10.80 -6.37 -1.52
CA THR A 572 -11.73 -6.04 -2.61
C THR A 572 -11.76 -7.12 -3.68
N PHE A 573 -10.60 -7.54 -4.19
CA PHE A 573 -10.52 -8.50 -5.29
C PHE A 573 -10.65 -9.96 -4.87
N ALA A 574 -10.06 -10.33 -3.73
CA ALA A 574 -10.09 -11.70 -3.27
C ALA A 574 -11.47 -12.09 -2.68
N GLY A 575 -12.32 -11.11 -2.36
CA GLY A 575 -13.67 -11.36 -1.87
C GLY A 575 -13.69 -12.43 -0.78
N ALA A 576 -14.37 -13.53 -1.05
CA ALA A 576 -14.48 -14.66 -0.12
C ALA A 576 -13.14 -15.23 0.37
N LEU A 577 -12.08 -15.20 -0.46
CA LEU A 577 -10.76 -15.70 -0.07
C LEU A 577 -10.11 -14.84 1.02
N SER A 578 -10.38 -13.54 1.01
CA SER A 578 -9.88 -12.61 2.04
C SER A 578 -10.56 -12.81 3.41
N LEU A 579 -11.76 -13.41 3.44
CA LEU A 579 -12.46 -13.74 4.69
C LEU A 579 -11.72 -14.78 5.54
N ARG A 580 -10.73 -15.50 4.97
CA ARG A 580 -9.84 -16.39 5.71
C ARG A 580 -9.01 -15.65 6.77
N ALA A 581 -8.79 -14.35 6.62
CA ALA A 581 -8.19 -13.51 7.65
C ALA A 581 -9.03 -13.46 8.95
N GLY A 582 -10.35 -13.69 8.88
CA GLY A 582 -11.23 -13.75 10.04
C GLY A 582 -11.51 -12.41 10.71
N VAL A 583 -11.08 -11.30 10.13
CA VAL A 583 -11.15 -9.95 10.68
C VAL A 583 -12.33 -9.14 10.13
N GLN A 584 -12.61 -8.01 10.79
CA GLN A 584 -13.54 -6.98 10.33
C GLN A 584 -12.78 -5.68 10.08
N PRO A 585 -13.25 -4.79 9.19
CA PRO A 585 -12.71 -3.44 9.07
C PRO A 585 -12.90 -2.68 10.38
N TYR A 586 -11.81 -2.17 10.92
CA TYR A 586 -11.81 -1.29 12.09
C TYR A 586 -10.50 -0.48 12.07
N ALA A 587 -10.57 0.74 11.56
CA ALA A 587 -9.40 1.55 11.28
C ALA A 587 -8.93 2.28 12.54
N GLN A 588 -7.72 2.00 13.03
CA GLN A 588 -7.17 2.62 14.23
C GLN A 588 -5.65 2.66 14.23
N VAL A 589 -5.10 3.59 15.00
CA VAL A 589 -3.70 3.66 15.40
C VAL A 589 -3.54 2.93 16.72
N LEU A 590 -2.58 2.02 16.81
CA LEU A 590 -2.24 1.27 18.02
C LEU A 590 -0.79 1.57 18.41
N THR A 591 -0.57 2.05 19.61
CA THR A 591 0.78 2.35 20.11
C THR A 591 1.07 1.62 21.39
N TYR A 592 2.20 0.93 21.41
CA TYR A 592 2.65 0.06 22.50
C TYR A 592 3.88 0.63 23.19
N LYS A 593 4.00 0.38 24.50
CA LYS A 593 5.14 0.75 25.34
C LYS A 593 5.32 -0.29 26.45
N LEU A 594 6.55 -0.45 26.96
CA LEU A 594 6.82 -1.37 28.07
C LEU A 594 5.99 -1.02 29.31
N GLY A 595 5.32 -2.02 29.87
CA GLY A 595 4.56 -1.97 31.12
C GLY A 595 3.19 -1.27 31.06
N ASP A 596 2.74 -0.83 29.89
CA ASP A 596 1.40 -0.25 29.72
C ASP A 596 0.33 -1.34 29.53
N THR A 597 -0.95 -1.03 29.83
CA THR A 597 -2.05 -2.00 29.88
C THR A 597 -3.39 -1.39 29.47
N ALA A 598 -3.41 -0.44 28.51
CA ALA A 598 -4.67 0.11 27.99
C ALA A 598 -5.51 -0.99 27.31
N GLU A 599 -6.81 -0.83 27.34
CA GLU A 599 -7.74 -1.77 26.71
C GLU A 599 -7.83 -1.53 25.19
N LEU A 600 -7.79 -2.62 24.42
CA LEU A 600 -7.98 -2.57 22.99
C LEU A 600 -9.46 -2.28 22.67
N GLN A 601 -9.69 -1.32 21.78
CA GLN A 601 -11.04 -1.09 21.24
C GLN A 601 -11.33 -2.08 20.11
N GLU A 602 -12.49 -2.70 20.15
CA GLU A 602 -12.92 -3.71 19.18
C GLU A 602 -14.12 -3.24 18.36
N PRO A 603 -14.29 -3.73 17.12
CA PRO A 603 -15.50 -3.47 16.34
C PRO A 603 -16.73 -4.12 16.99
N ALA A 604 -17.90 -3.54 16.72
CA ALA A 604 -19.16 -4.17 17.10
C ALA A 604 -19.30 -5.55 16.41
N PRO A 605 -19.97 -6.53 17.06
CA PRO A 605 -20.28 -7.81 16.42
C PRO A 605 -21.00 -7.62 15.07
N ARG A 606 -20.75 -8.52 14.12
CA ARG A 606 -21.46 -8.50 12.83
C ARG A 606 -22.96 -8.73 13.05
N GLU A 607 -23.76 -7.95 12.33
CA GLU A 607 -25.21 -8.12 12.33
C GLU A 607 -25.64 -9.40 11.61
N ASP A 608 -26.79 -9.94 12.01
CA ASP A 608 -27.43 -11.05 11.31
C ASP A 608 -27.91 -10.63 9.90
N ALA A 609 -27.96 -11.60 8.98
CA ALA A 609 -28.43 -11.33 7.62
C ALA A 609 -29.89 -10.91 7.63
N PRO A 610 -30.24 -9.76 6.99
CA PRO A 610 -31.64 -9.40 6.80
C PRO A 610 -32.38 -10.46 5.97
N LYS A 611 -33.69 -10.59 6.20
CA LYS A 611 -34.50 -11.46 5.35
C LYS A 611 -34.62 -10.85 3.95
N PRO A 612 -34.18 -11.55 2.89
CA PRO A 612 -34.28 -11.04 1.53
C PRO A 612 -35.75 -11.03 1.05
N PRO A 613 -36.07 -10.18 0.06
CA PRO A 613 -37.38 -10.23 -0.60
C PRO A 613 -37.53 -11.54 -1.37
N PRO A 614 -38.79 -11.91 -1.75
CA PRO A 614 -39.02 -13.09 -2.57
C PRO A 614 -38.27 -12.97 -3.94
N LEU A 615 -37.65 -14.06 -4.38
CA LEU A 615 -37.12 -14.17 -5.72
C LEU A 615 -38.31 -14.33 -6.69
N THR A 616 -38.44 -13.42 -7.64
CA THR A 616 -39.55 -13.42 -8.60
C THR A 616 -39.13 -13.72 -10.04
N ALA A 617 -37.81 -13.67 -10.31
CA ALA A 617 -37.25 -13.91 -11.63
C ALA A 617 -37.04 -15.41 -11.90
N ASP A 618 -37.04 -15.77 -13.18
CA ASP A 618 -36.64 -17.09 -13.67
C ASP A 618 -35.10 -17.28 -13.66
N ALA A 619 -34.65 -18.50 -13.89
CA ALA A 619 -33.23 -18.85 -13.90
C ALA A 619 -32.44 -18.08 -15.00
N ALA A 620 -33.04 -17.82 -16.16
CA ALA A 620 -32.36 -17.12 -17.25
C ALA A 620 -32.10 -15.65 -16.90
N THR A 621 -33.05 -14.98 -16.26
CA THR A 621 -32.90 -13.61 -15.75
C THR A 621 -31.82 -13.53 -14.66
N VAL A 622 -31.79 -14.49 -13.74
CA VAL A 622 -30.75 -14.57 -12.70
C VAL A 622 -29.37 -14.79 -13.30
N GLU A 623 -29.24 -15.66 -14.31
CA GLU A 623 -27.97 -15.90 -15.01
C GLU A 623 -27.49 -14.67 -15.78
N ALA A 624 -28.40 -13.95 -16.44
CA ALA A 624 -28.06 -12.67 -17.09
C ALA A 624 -27.55 -11.64 -16.08
N GLY A 625 -28.23 -11.53 -14.93
CA GLY A 625 -27.79 -10.67 -13.82
C GLY A 625 -26.43 -11.05 -13.25
N ALA A 626 -26.13 -12.36 -13.11
CA ALA A 626 -24.83 -12.86 -12.69
C ALA A 626 -23.71 -12.38 -13.61
N LYS A 627 -23.88 -12.52 -14.95
CA LYS A 627 -22.88 -12.07 -15.94
C LYS A 627 -22.63 -10.56 -15.89
N LEU A 628 -23.69 -9.76 -15.70
CA LEU A 628 -23.56 -8.31 -15.54
C LEU A 628 -22.85 -7.97 -14.22
N TYR A 629 -23.21 -8.63 -13.14
CA TYR A 629 -22.58 -8.46 -11.83
C TYR A 629 -21.07 -8.79 -11.90
N ASP A 630 -20.70 -9.92 -12.46
CA ASP A 630 -19.30 -10.35 -12.59
C ASP A 630 -18.48 -9.38 -13.43
N GLY A 631 -19.09 -8.83 -14.48
CA GLY A 631 -18.41 -7.87 -15.36
C GLY A 631 -18.17 -6.49 -14.73
N TYR A 632 -19.02 -6.04 -13.78
CA TYR A 632 -19.00 -4.63 -13.34
C TYR A 632 -18.97 -4.42 -11.83
N CYS A 633 -19.44 -5.37 -11.04
CA CYS A 633 -19.61 -5.21 -9.60
C CYS A 633 -18.60 -6.01 -8.79
N SER A 634 -18.18 -7.17 -9.33
CA SER A 634 -17.33 -8.14 -8.62
C SER A 634 -15.97 -7.58 -8.23
N GLN A 635 -15.41 -6.66 -9.02
CA GLN A 635 -14.13 -6.00 -8.74
C GLN A 635 -14.10 -5.25 -7.41
N CYS A 636 -15.28 -4.82 -6.91
CA CYS A 636 -15.41 -4.10 -5.65
C CYS A 636 -16.14 -4.90 -4.58
N HIS A 637 -17.23 -5.61 -4.97
CA HIS A 637 -18.10 -6.32 -4.04
C HIS A 637 -17.81 -7.82 -3.94
N GLY A 638 -16.72 -8.28 -4.57
CA GLY A 638 -16.27 -9.67 -4.55
C GLY A 638 -17.01 -10.57 -5.53
N ILE A 639 -16.34 -11.64 -5.95
CA ILE A 639 -16.86 -12.64 -6.86
C ILE A 639 -18.06 -13.33 -6.22
N HIS A 640 -19.10 -13.62 -7.01
CA HIS A 640 -20.36 -14.21 -6.54
C HIS A 640 -21.07 -13.42 -5.43
N ALA A 641 -20.84 -12.10 -5.38
CA ALA A 641 -21.36 -11.18 -4.36
C ALA A 641 -20.87 -11.47 -2.93
N VAL A 642 -19.77 -12.20 -2.78
CA VAL A 642 -19.15 -12.47 -1.47
C VAL A 642 -18.09 -11.42 -1.22
N SER A 643 -18.44 -10.39 -0.45
CA SER A 643 -17.53 -9.30 -0.09
C SER A 643 -16.41 -9.77 0.84
N GLY A 644 -15.21 -9.19 0.69
CA GLY A 644 -14.11 -9.32 1.66
C GLY A 644 -14.28 -8.51 2.95
N GLY A 645 -15.45 -7.89 3.14
CA GLY A 645 -15.85 -7.22 4.38
C GLY A 645 -15.61 -5.71 4.43
N VAL A 646 -14.84 -5.14 3.51
CA VAL A 646 -14.53 -3.69 3.46
C VAL A 646 -15.62 -2.90 2.73
N LEU A 647 -16.02 -3.40 1.56
CA LEU A 647 -17.17 -2.87 0.86
C LEU A 647 -18.41 -3.70 1.22
N PRO A 648 -19.62 -3.11 1.12
CA PRO A 648 -20.83 -3.81 1.55
C PRO A 648 -20.99 -5.18 0.89
N ASP A 649 -21.30 -6.20 1.68
CA ASP A 649 -21.78 -7.49 1.19
C ASP A 649 -23.19 -7.31 0.64
N LEU A 650 -23.35 -7.37 -0.68
CA LEU A 650 -24.63 -7.09 -1.33
C LEU A 650 -25.67 -8.18 -1.10
N ARG A 651 -25.30 -9.31 -0.51
CA ARG A 651 -26.22 -10.33 0.00
C ARG A 651 -26.86 -9.94 1.34
N MET A 652 -26.39 -8.81 1.94
CA MET A 652 -26.84 -8.26 3.22
C MET A 652 -27.68 -6.98 3.03
N LEU A 653 -28.25 -6.76 1.84
CA LEU A 653 -29.08 -5.59 1.61
C LEU A 653 -30.32 -5.62 2.51
N THR A 654 -30.57 -4.50 3.20
CA THR A 654 -31.79 -4.33 3.99
C THR A 654 -33.03 -4.13 3.08
N PRO A 655 -34.25 -4.34 3.56
CA PRO A 655 -35.47 -4.08 2.77
C PRO A 655 -35.48 -2.68 2.16
N GLU A 656 -35.05 -1.65 2.89
CA GLU A 656 -34.99 -0.28 2.41
C GLU A 656 -33.96 -0.12 1.27
N LYS A 657 -32.82 -0.84 1.34
CA LYS A 657 -31.82 -0.80 0.27
C LYS A 657 -32.27 -1.54 -0.98
N HIS A 658 -33.08 -2.59 -0.84
CA HIS A 658 -33.74 -3.24 -1.97
C HIS A 658 -34.70 -2.29 -2.67
N GLU A 659 -35.50 -1.51 -1.94
CA GLU A 659 -36.38 -0.48 -2.50
C GLU A 659 -35.61 0.64 -3.19
N GLN A 660 -34.44 1.01 -2.66
CA GLN A 660 -33.57 2.07 -3.21
C GLN A 660 -32.61 1.57 -4.29
N PHE A 661 -32.60 0.29 -4.66
CA PHE A 661 -31.57 -0.35 -5.46
C PHE A 661 -31.29 0.38 -6.80
N LEU A 662 -32.34 0.71 -7.55
CA LEU A 662 -32.18 1.48 -8.79
C LEU A 662 -31.58 2.87 -8.55
N GLY A 663 -32.01 3.55 -7.48
CA GLY A 663 -31.44 4.86 -7.09
C GLY A 663 -29.95 4.76 -6.73
N ILE A 664 -29.54 3.65 -6.10
CA ILE A 664 -28.14 3.38 -5.79
C ILE A 664 -27.32 3.26 -7.09
N LEU A 665 -27.78 2.45 -8.05
CA LEU A 665 -27.11 2.31 -9.35
C LEU A 665 -27.12 3.60 -10.17
N HIS A 666 -28.10 4.49 -9.95
CA HIS A 666 -28.14 5.82 -10.56
C HIS A 666 -27.23 6.85 -9.87
N GLY A 667 -26.45 6.45 -8.84
CA GLY A 667 -25.42 7.30 -8.24
C GLY A 667 -25.75 7.88 -6.87
N ALA A 668 -26.79 7.40 -6.18
CA ALA A 668 -27.12 7.88 -4.82
C ALA A 668 -25.99 7.61 -3.79
N ARG A 669 -25.01 6.74 -4.13
CA ARG A 669 -23.86 6.39 -3.27
C ARG A 669 -22.52 6.94 -3.80
N ILE A 670 -22.52 7.86 -4.74
CA ILE A 670 -21.29 8.56 -5.16
C ILE A 670 -20.55 9.21 -3.98
N PRO A 671 -21.23 9.85 -3.00
CA PRO A 671 -20.54 10.37 -1.81
C PRO A 671 -19.83 9.33 -0.95
N ASP A 672 -20.18 8.05 -1.08
CA ASP A 672 -19.56 6.92 -0.39
C ASP A 672 -18.52 6.20 -1.25
N GLY A 673 -18.26 6.70 -2.48
CA GLY A 673 -17.26 6.15 -3.40
C GLY A 673 -17.78 5.10 -4.38
N MET A 674 -19.09 4.85 -4.46
CA MET A 674 -19.69 3.96 -5.46
C MET A 674 -20.04 4.75 -6.73
N PRO A 675 -19.56 4.33 -7.93
CA PRO A 675 -19.87 5.06 -9.17
C PRO A 675 -21.36 4.96 -9.58
N SER A 676 -21.78 5.87 -10.46
CA SER A 676 -23.06 5.72 -11.18
C SER A 676 -22.91 4.74 -12.33
N PHE A 677 -23.91 3.90 -12.55
CA PHE A 677 -23.96 2.92 -13.65
C PHE A 677 -24.94 3.26 -14.76
N THR A 678 -25.43 4.49 -14.81
CA THR A 678 -26.41 4.94 -15.83
C THR A 678 -25.87 4.89 -17.25
N GLU A 679 -24.54 4.99 -17.44
CA GLU A 679 -23.90 4.86 -18.75
C GLU A 679 -23.61 3.39 -19.13
N ALA A 680 -23.63 2.47 -18.15
CA ALA A 680 -23.30 1.08 -18.33
C ALA A 680 -24.53 0.19 -18.53
N PHE A 681 -25.66 0.52 -17.87
CA PHE A 681 -26.85 -0.34 -17.81
C PHE A 681 -28.14 0.41 -18.13
N ASP A 682 -29.02 -0.26 -18.85
CA ASP A 682 -30.44 0.10 -18.89
C ASP A 682 -31.19 -0.43 -17.65
N ARG A 683 -32.47 -0.09 -17.55
CA ARG A 683 -33.29 -0.45 -16.39
C ARG A 683 -33.53 -1.97 -16.26
N GLU A 684 -33.64 -2.69 -17.37
CA GLU A 684 -33.83 -4.14 -17.38
C GLU A 684 -32.58 -4.85 -16.85
N GLN A 685 -31.41 -4.44 -17.31
CA GLN A 685 -30.11 -4.94 -16.84
C GLN A 685 -29.89 -4.68 -15.35
N MET A 686 -30.28 -3.49 -14.87
CA MET A 686 -30.23 -3.17 -13.43
C MET A 686 -31.14 -4.08 -12.61
N GLU A 687 -32.34 -4.41 -13.12
CA GLU A 687 -33.24 -5.34 -12.45
C GLU A 687 -32.72 -6.77 -12.49
N GLN A 688 -32.10 -7.22 -13.57
CA GLN A 688 -31.44 -8.54 -13.66
C GLN A 688 -30.36 -8.68 -12.57
N ILE A 689 -29.51 -7.66 -12.39
CA ILE A 689 -28.51 -7.63 -11.31
C ILE A 689 -29.20 -7.72 -9.94
N HIS A 690 -30.29 -6.97 -9.73
CA HIS A 690 -31.04 -7.00 -8.48
C HIS A 690 -31.57 -8.40 -8.14
N GLN A 691 -32.18 -9.07 -9.13
CA GLN A 691 -32.71 -10.43 -8.95
C GLN A 691 -31.59 -11.46 -8.68
N TYR A 692 -30.41 -11.30 -9.32
CA TYR A 692 -29.24 -12.08 -8.99
C TYR A 692 -28.81 -11.90 -7.52
N LEU A 693 -28.75 -10.66 -7.02
CA LEU A 693 -28.39 -10.39 -5.63
C LEU A 693 -29.42 -10.92 -4.63
N ILE A 694 -30.72 -10.88 -4.96
CA ILE A 694 -31.78 -11.50 -4.16
C ILE A 694 -31.55 -13.03 -4.09
N LYS A 695 -31.25 -13.69 -5.21
CA LYS A 695 -30.91 -15.12 -5.24
C LYS A 695 -29.71 -15.42 -4.33
N ARG A 696 -28.63 -14.62 -4.44
CA ARG A 696 -27.43 -14.81 -3.61
C ARG A 696 -27.69 -14.57 -2.12
N ALA A 697 -28.62 -13.68 -1.77
CA ALA A 697 -29.04 -13.47 -0.39
C ALA A 697 -29.80 -14.68 0.18
N HIS A 698 -30.65 -15.34 -0.63
CA HIS A 698 -31.31 -16.61 -0.26
C HIS A 698 -30.27 -17.73 -0.08
N ASP A 699 -29.29 -17.85 -1.01
CA ASP A 699 -28.24 -18.86 -0.91
C ASP A 699 -27.42 -18.71 0.38
N ARG A 700 -27.12 -17.46 0.77
CA ARG A 700 -26.41 -17.17 2.01
C ARG A 700 -27.16 -17.65 3.26
N ILE A 701 -28.51 -17.55 3.27
CA ILE A 701 -29.33 -18.06 4.40
C ILE A 701 -29.32 -19.59 4.40
N GLU A 702 -29.36 -20.23 3.23
CA GLU A 702 -29.41 -21.69 3.10
C GLU A 702 -28.07 -22.35 3.38
N HIS A 703 -26.95 -21.77 2.88
CA HIS A 703 -25.62 -22.38 2.90
C HIS A 703 -24.64 -21.72 3.88
N GLY A 704 -25.03 -20.60 4.52
CA GLY A 704 -24.20 -19.87 5.47
C GLY A 704 -23.44 -18.68 4.86
N PRO A 705 -22.76 -17.87 5.70
CA PRO A 705 -22.11 -16.63 5.26
C PRO A 705 -20.95 -16.82 4.27
N ASN A 706 -20.29 -17.95 4.38
CA ASN A 706 -19.15 -18.29 3.54
C ASN A 706 -19.57 -19.40 2.58
N ASP A 707 -20.18 -19.12 1.45
CA ASP A 707 -20.48 -20.13 0.41
C ASP A 707 -19.23 -20.88 -0.11
N LEU A 708 -18.21 -20.97 0.72
CA LEU A 708 -16.96 -21.66 0.48
C LEU A 708 -16.80 -22.83 1.44
N PRO A 709 -16.28 -23.98 0.98
CA PRO A 709 -15.86 -25.07 1.86
C PRO A 709 -14.84 -24.52 2.86
N GLN A 710 -15.06 -24.82 4.13
CA GLN A 710 -14.09 -24.52 5.17
C GLN A 710 -12.75 -25.22 4.84
N PRO A 711 -11.59 -24.56 4.98
CA PRO A 711 -10.32 -25.24 4.82
C PRO A 711 -10.28 -26.42 5.79
N THR A 712 -9.89 -27.60 5.30
CA THR A 712 -9.49 -28.67 6.18
C THR A 712 -8.37 -28.13 7.06
N GLN A 713 -8.64 -27.98 8.36
CA GLN A 713 -7.62 -27.62 9.34
C GLN A 713 -6.49 -28.63 9.19
N LYS A 714 -5.42 -28.27 8.49
CA LYS A 714 -4.14 -28.94 8.70
C LYS A 714 -3.73 -28.56 10.11
N THR A 715 -4.06 -29.44 11.06
CA THR A 715 -3.46 -29.41 12.38
C THR A 715 -1.96 -29.32 12.14
N ALA A 716 -1.37 -28.22 12.54
CA ALA A 716 0.07 -28.13 12.69
C ALA A 716 0.45 -29.27 13.66
N SER A 717 0.89 -30.37 13.11
CA SER A 717 1.57 -31.40 13.90
C SER A 717 2.97 -30.87 14.17
N ASN A 718 3.24 -30.68 15.44
CA ASN A 718 4.46 -30.27 16.15
C ASN A 718 5.77 -30.52 15.40
#